data_69dd4dfd413927b7d562118a07c73137
#
_entry.id   69dd4dfd413927b7d562118a07c73137
#
_cell.length_a   1.000
_cell.length_b   1.000
_cell.length_c   1.000
_cell.angle_alpha   90.00
_cell.angle_beta   90.00
_cell.angle_gamma   90.00
#
_symmetry.space_group_name_H-M   'P 1'
#
loop_
_entity.id
_entity.type
_entity.pdbx_description
1 polymer ?
#
loop_
_entity_poly.entity_id
_entity_poly.type
_entity_poly.pdbx_seq_one_letter_code
_entity_poly.pdbx_strand_id
1 'polypeptide(L)'
;MTRILTLCLALVLSTHAAAQDGAAALGRAMDAVRAGDWDDARSTVRGAGQIGSDIVTWHALRAGRGTPEEVTDFLTRNPDWPGLPYLRERAEPVIAGADPAVVRAFFDDRTPQTGDGALALAQAHLAAGETGPAEVLVVLAWRTLALDGDGRKAFLDHWGDLLRPHHEARLDMALWRGWTANAGAMLPLVDDGWRRLAEARMGLRADAAGVDGLIARVPDRLSDHPGLAHERFLWRVRKGRAQDATDLLLERSTSAAALGEPWAWADARSDLARDLMREGDVVQAYRVASTHYLVDGSDFPDLEWLSGYLALRFLNRPDLALQHFEAFHGAIDTPISLGRAGYWLGRAHEALDNAEAAATAYAMGARYQTTFYGLLAAERAGLPVDPALAGTESFGDWKTAPWTESSVFKAGMLLLEAGENRLGERFLTHLAESLDRDGMGQIGAMFEEMGRPHMQVMLGKRAAQFGHEIPGPYYAVHPLVAQAEYPVPRELVLSIARRESEFDPVVISGAGARGFMQLMPGTAKDVAGWLDLEYDVDRLLSDPVYNAKLGAAYLANLARRFGGNVVMMAAGYNAGPSRPYQWIERFGDPRGGGVDVIDWIEFIPFDETRNYVMRVAESLPVYRARLGKDPHPVPFSQELAGATLATN
;
A
#
# COMPACT_ATOMS: atom_id res chain seq x y z
N MET A 1 -28.06 32.27 41.37
CA MET A 1 -27.29 32.03 40.15
C MET A 1 -25.78 31.76 40.40
N THR A 2 -25.12 32.41 41.34
CA THR A 2 -23.67 32.25 41.60
C THR A 2 -23.24 30.85 42.08
N ARG A 3 -24.04 30.13 42.88
CA ARG A 3 -23.71 28.78 43.38
C ARG A 3 -23.82 27.67 42.32
N ILE A 4 -24.67 27.84 41.31
CA ILE A 4 -24.80 26.85 40.21
C ILE A 4 -23.63 27.01 39.22
N LEU A 5 -23.19 28.25 38.97
CA LEU A 5 -22.02 28.51 38.12
C LEU A 5 -20.71 27.93 38.71
N THR A 6 -20.55 28.04 40.04
CA THR A 6 -19.37 27.51 40.75
C THR A 6 -19.35 25.98 40.74
N LEU A 7 -20.52 25.33 40.83
CA LEU A 7 -20.62 23.87 40.78
C LEU A 7 -20.33 23.32 39.39
N CYS A 8 -20.84 23.98 38.34
CA CYS A 8 -20.54 23.60 36.95
C CYS A 8 -19.06 23.81 36.59
N LEU A 9 -18.43 24.88 37.07
CA LEU A 9 -17.01 25.14 36.85
C LEU A 9 -16.14 24.13 37.59
N ALA A 10 -16.48 23.73 38.81
CA ALA A 10 -15.77 22.72 39.58
C ALA A 10 -15.92 21.31 38.95
N LEU A 11 -17.08 20.98 38.37
CA LEU A 11 -17.30 19.71 37.66
C LEU A 11 -16.49 19.65 36.38
N VAL A 12 -16.42 20.71 35.60
CA VAL A 12 -15.62 20.78 34.35
C VAL A 12 -14.12 20.71 34.64
N LEU A 13 -13.65 21.36 35.71
CA LEU A 13 -12.25 21.31 36.13
C LEU A 13 -11.87 19.92 36.66
N SER A 14 -12.76 19.22 37.35
CA SER A 14 -12.48 17.85 37.85
C SER A 14 -12.48 16.79 36.76
N THR A 15 -13.31 16.95 35.72
CA THR A 15 -13.32 16.04 34.58
C THR A 15 -12.09 16.23 33.69
N HIS A 16 -11.59 17.45 33.51
CA HIS A 16 -10.34 17.72 32.78
C HIS A 16 -9.11 17.17 33.53
N ALA A 17 -9.05 17.35 34.85
CA ALA A 17 -7.93 16.80 35.64
C ALA A 17 -7.90 15.25 35.60
N ALA A 18 -9.07 14.61 35.73
CA ALA A 18 -9.16 13.14 35.65
C ALA A 18 -8.81 12.59 34.26
N ALA A 19 -9.16 13.30 33.19
CA ALA A 19 -8.77 12.91 31.81
C ALA A 19 -7.25 13.04 31.61
N GLN A 20 -6.64 14.11 32.08
CA GLN A 20 -5.17 14.30 32.02
C GLN A 20 -4.40 13.25 32.85
N ASP A 21 -4.92 12.89 34.03
CA ASP A 21 -4.33 11.81 34.84
C ASP A 21 -4.44 10.46 34.15
N GLY A 22 -5.53 10.17 33.47
CA GLY A 22 -5.75 8.97 32.68
C GLY A 22 -4.80 8.87 31.48
N ALA A 23 -4.66 9.95 30.72
CA ALA A 23 -3.73 10.02 29.57
C ALA A 23 -2.27 9.85 30.02
N ALA A 24 -1.86 10.49 31.13
CA ALA A 24 -0.52 10.33 31.67
C ALA A 24 -0.27 8.89 32.18
N ALA A 25 -1.28 8.24 32.77
CA ALA A 25 -1.20 6.84 33.19
C ALA A 25 -1.02 5.92 31.96
N LEU A 26 -1.78 6.15 30.88
CA LEU A 26 -1.61 5.39 29.64
C LEU A 26 -0.21 5.62 29.04
N GLY A 27 0.29 6.85 28.96
CA GLY A 27 1.64 7.14 28.43
C GLY A 27 2.72 6.33 29.14
N ARG A 28 2.71 6.32 30.50
CA ARG A 28 3.64 5.51 31.29
C ARG A 28 3.47 4.00 31.05
N ALA A 29 2.22 3.54 30.94
CA ALA A 29 1.94 2.14 30.64
C ALA A 29 2.48 1.74 29.25
N MET A 30 2.38 2.64 28.27
CA MET A 30 2.95 2.41 26.94
C MET A 30 4.50 2.37 26.94
N ASP A 31 5.15 3.10 27.83
CA ASP A 31 6.62 2.96 28.06
C ASP A 31 6.96 1.57 28.59
N ALA A 32 6.20 1.06 29.56
CA ALA A 32 6.34 -0.29 30.09
C ALA A 32 6.07 -1.37 29.02
N VAL A 33 5.05 -1.18 28.17
CA VAL A 33 4.77 -2.05 26.99
C VAL A 33 5.99 -2.11 26.07
N ARG A 34 6.60 -0.98 25.74
CA ARG A 34 7.82 -0.91 24.90
C ARG A 34 9.02 -1.61 25.56
N ALA A 35 9.12 -1.55 26.87
CA ALA A 35 10.15 -2.26 27.66
C ALA A 35 9.85 -3.77 27.81
N GLY A 36 8.65 -4.24 27.45
CA GLY A 36 8.21 -5.62 27.64
C GLY A 36 7.81 -5.94 29.08
N ASP A 37 7.66 -4.95 29.94
CA ASP A 37 7.21 -5.09 31.33
C ASP A 37 5.69 -5.02 31.40
N TRP A 38 5.06 -6.18 31.20
CA TRP A 38 3.61 -6.30 31.11
C TRP A 38 2.92 -6.14 32.48
N ASP A 39 3.58 -6.47 33.58
CA ASP A 39 3.00 -6.34 34.92
C ASP A 39 2.96 -4.87 35.33
N ASP A 40 4.01 -4.12 35.07
CA ASP A 40 4.02 -2.68 35.28
C ASP A 40 3.01 -1.97 34.36
N ALA A 41 2.97 -2.34 33.07
CA ALA A 41 2.00 -1.79 32.13
C ALA A 41 0.55 -1.95 32.62
N ARG A 42 0.18 -3.18 33.04
CA ARG A 42 -1.17 -3.48 33.59
C ARG A 42 -1.46 -2.76 34.88
N SER A 43 -0.46 -2.58 35.75
CA SER A 43 -0.64 -1.87 37.04
C SER A 43 -0.81 -0.39 36.85
N THR A 44 0.02 0.22 36.01
CA THR A 44 0.07 1.65 35.74
C THR A 44 -1.16 2.14 34.98
N VAL A 45 -1.67 1.36 34.03
CA VAL A 45 -2.80 1.77 33.19
C VAL A 45 -4.16 1.84 33.92
N ARG A 46 -4.27 1.30 35.15
CA ARG A 46 -5.55 1.31 35.90
C ARG A 46 -6.13 2.71 36.05
N GLY A 47 -5.29 3.74 36.16
CA GLY A 47 -5.70 5.13 36.21
C GLY A 47 -6.34 5.66 34.93
N ALA A 48 -6.16 4.97 33.81
CA ALA A 48 -6.73 5.33 32.51
C ALA A 48 -8.10 4.67 32.22
N GLY A 49 -8.68 3.98 33.21
CA GLY A 49 -9.98 3.32 33.09
C GLY A 49 -9.99 2.08 32.20
N GLN A 50 -11.18 1.63 31.82
CA GLN A 50 -11.34 0.40 31.02
C GLN A 50 -10.72 0.52 29.63
N ILE A 51 -10.90 1.63 28.94
CA ILE A 51 -10.32 1.85 27.59
C ILE A 51 -8.80 1.78 27.63
N GLY A 52 -8.15 2.41 28.63
CA GLY A 52 -6.70 2.32 28.80
C GLY A 52 -6.25 0.88 29.06
N SER A 53 -6.97 0.15 29.94
CA SER A 53 -6.69 -1.27 30.22
C SER A 53 -6.86 -2.16 28.97
N ASP A 54 -7.87 -1.88 28.15
CA ASP A 54 -8.09 -2.60 26.88
C ASP A 54 -6.98 -2.31 25.85
N ILE A 55 -6.42 -1.07 25.82
CA ILE A 55 -5.26 -0.76 24.97
C ILE A 55 -4.03 -1.62 25.35
N VAL A 56 -3.73 -1.73 26.64
CA VAL A 56 -2.61 -2.56 27.11
C VAL A 56 -2.89 -4.03 26.83
N THR A 57 -4.11 -4.50 27.05
CA THR A 57 -4.53 -5.88 26.73
C THR A 57 -4.41 -6.15 25.23
N TRP A 58 -4.84 -5.24 24.37
CA TRP A 58 -4.69 -5.35 22.91
C TRP A 58 -3.22 -5.53 22.51
N HIS A 59 -2.30 -4.80 23.13
CA HIS A 59 -0.86 -4.98 22.90
C HIS A 59 -0.36 -6.34 23.39
N ALA A 60 -0.78 -6.78 24.59
CA ALA A 60 -0.37 -8.07 25.16
C ALA A 60 -0.82 -9.24 24.29
N LEU A 61 -2.10 -9.24 23.85
CA LEU A 61 -2.64 -10.29 22.98
C LEU A 61 -1.95 -10.31 21.60
N ARG A 62 -1.66 -9.15 21.02
CA ARG A 62 -0.87 -9.05 19.78
C ARG A 62 0.58 -9.52 19.94
N ALA A 63 1.12 -9.51 21.16
CA ALA A 63 2.41 -10.10 21.49
C ALA A 63 2.31 -11.62 21.78
N GLY A 64 1.14 -12.24 21.61
CA GLY A 64 0.88 -13.65 21.91
C GLY A 64 0.86 -13.95 23.40
N ARG A 65 0.48 -12.97 24.22
CA ARG A 65 0.40 -13.08 25.68
C ARG A 65 -1.03 -12.98 26.15
N GLY A 66 -1.35 -13.65 27.23
CA GLY A 66 -2.68 -13.63 27.84
C GLY A 66 -3.19 -15.03 28.13
N THR A 67 -4.43 -15.11 28.58
CA THR A 67 -5.17 -16.37 28.79
C THR A 67 -6.31 -16.51 27.80
N PRO A 68 -6.88 -17.71 27.60
CA PRO A 68 -8.06 -17.89 26.76
C PRO A 68 -9.24 -16.99 27.15
N GLU A 69 -9.43 -16.76 28.45
CA GLU A 69 -10.48 -15.89 28.98
C GLU A 69 -10.21 -14.44 28.61
N GLU A 70 -8.96 -13.95 28.75
CA GLU A 70 -8.59 -12.59 28.36
C GLU A 70 -8.81 -12.35 26.85
N VAL A 71 -8.50 -13.36 26.01
CA VAL A 71 -8.73 -13.30 24.56
C VAL A 71 -10.22 -13.17 24.24
N THR A 72 -11.04 -14.07 24.80
CA THR A 72 -12.49 -14.12 24.52
C THR A 72 -13.21 -12.88 25.05
N ASP A 73 -12.87 -12.45 26.27
CA ASP A 73 -13.42 -11.24 26.88
C ASP A 73 -13.05 -9.98 26.08
N PHE A 74 -11.79 -9.86 25.65
CA PHE A 74 -11.34 -8.73 24.87
C PHE A 74 -12.07 -8.66 23.53
N LEU A 75 -12.15 -9.75 22.79
CA LEU A 75 -12.81 -9.83 21.49
C LEU A 75 -14.32 -9.56 21.58
N THR A 76 -14.94 -9.91 22.71
CA THR A 76 -16.36 -9.63 22.97
C THR A 76 -16.61 -8.15 23.24
N ARG A 77 -15.72 -7.51 24.02
CA ARG A 77 -15.87 -6.08 24.33
C ARG A 77 -15.45 -5.15 23.19
N ASN A 78 -14.51 -5.58 22.36
CA ASN A 78 -13.86 -4.74 21.35
C ASN A 78 -13.88 -5.40 19.96
N PRO A 79 -15.07 -5.71 19.41
CA PRO A 79 -15.19 -6.45 18.13
C PRO A 79 -14.71 -5.64 16.92
N ASP A 80 -14.59 -4.29 17.07
CA ASP A 80 -14.30 -3.36 15.98
C ASP A 80 -12.91 -2.73 16.09
N TRP A 81 -12.04 -3.24 16.97
CA TRP A 81 -10.71 -2.64 17.17
C TRP A 81 -9.76 -2.95 16.01
N PRO A 82 -8.77 -2.08 15.73
CA PRO A 82 -7.86 -2.25 14.58
C PRO A 82 -6.98 -3.49 14.72
N GLY A 83 -6.78 -4.19 13.60
CA GLY A 83 -5.84 -5.31 13.50
C GLY A 83 -6.25 -6.55 14.27
N LEU A 84 -7.56 -6.80 14.46
CA LEU A 84 -8.08 -8.04 15.06
C LEU A 84 -7.69 -9.30 14.29
N PRO A 85 -7.59 -9.35 12.94
CA PRO A 85 -7.10 -10.55 12.26
C PRO A 85 -5.71 -10.97 12.76
N TYR A 86 -4.76 -10.03 12.86
CA TYR A 86 -3.43 -10.30 13.41
C TYR A 86 -3.46 -10.70 14.91
N LEU A 87 -4.32 -10.03 15.71
CA LEU A 87 -4.48 -10.39 17.12
C LEU A 87 -4.99 -11.82 17.27
N ARG A 88 -5.99 -12.21 16.46
CA ARG A 88 -6.53 -13.58 16.47
C ARG A 88 -5.49 -14.60 16.08
N GLU A 89 -4.71 -14.37 15.02
CA GLU A 89 -3.59 -15.23 14.63
C GLU A 89 -2.61 -15.42 15.79
N ARG A 90 -2.21 -14.33 16.45
CA ARG A 90 -1.29 -14.36 17.59
C ARG A 90 -1.89 -15.01 18.85
N ALA A 91 -3.21 -15.04 18.98
CA ALA A 91 -3.91 -15.68 20.09
C ALA A 91 -4.18 -17.18 19.86
N GLU A 92 -4.07 -17.70 18.63
CA GLU A 92 -4.33 -19.12 18.36
C GLU A 92 -3.52 -20.08 19.24
N PRO A 93 -2.19 -19.89 19.47
CA PRO A 93 -1.44 -20.74 20.39
C PRO A 93 -1.92 -20.65 21.85
N VAL A 94 -2.43 -19.49 22.27
CA VAL A 94 -3.01 -19.30 23.61
C VAL A 94 -4.31 -20.09 23.74
N ILE A 95 -5.18 -19.99 22.73
CA ILE A 95 -6.47 -20.71 22.66
C ILE A 95 -6.28 -22.22 22.52
N ALA A 96 -5.18 -22.69 21.94
CA ALA A 96 -4.92 -24.11 21.74
C ALA A 96 -4.91 -24.92 23.05
N GLY A 97 -4.65 -24.27 24.19
CA GLY A 97 -4.70 -24.90 25.52
C GLY A 97 -6.08 -24.90 26.21
N ALA A 98 -7.11 -24.33 25.57
CA ALA A 98 -8.43 -24.17 26.15
C ALA A 98 -9.32 -25.42 25.98
N ASP A 99 -10.47 -25.45 26.68
CA ASP A 99 -11.49 -26.47 26.46
C ASP A 99 -11.96 -26.49 24.98
N PRO A 100 -12.27 -27.69 24.42
CA PRO A 100 -12.72 -27.84 23.04
C PRO A 100 -13.89 -26.93 22.64
N ALA A 101 -14.80 -26.64 23.57
CA ALA A 101 -15.94 -25.76 23.33
C ALA A 101 -15.47 -24.30 23.14
N VAL A 102 -14.48 -23.83 23.90
CA VAL A 102 -13.89 -22.49 23.77
C VAL A 102 -13.10 -22.39 22.48
N VAL A 103 -12.33 -23.40 22.10
CA VAL A 103 -11.60 -23.48 20.83
C VAL A 103 -12.58 -23.33 19.66
N ARG A 104 -13.65 -24.12 19.64
CA ARG A 104 -14.68 -24.05 18.59
C ARG A 104 -15.33 -22.68 18.50
N ALA A 105 -15.69 -22.10 19.65
CA ALA A 105 -16.31 -20.77 19.70
C ALA A 105 -15.34 -19.66 19.24
N PHE A 106 -14.05 -19.78 19.50
CA PHE A 106 -13.06 -18.82 19.04
C PHE A 106 -12.89 -18.83 17.51
N PHE A 107 -12.82 -20.02 16.91
CA PHE A 107 -12.70 -20.12 15.45
C PHE A 107 -14.04 -19.86 14.77
N ASP A 108 -15.15 -20.39 15.32
CA ASP A 108 -16.47 -20.34 14.71
C ASP A 108 -16.40 -20.88 13.25
N ASP A 109 -16.61 -20.06 12.24
CA ASP A 109 -16.45 -20.37 10.81
C ASP A 109 -15.09 -19.97 10.22
N ARG A 110 -14.15 -19.46 11.04
CA ARG A 110 -12.84 -18.97 10.58
C ARG A 110 -11.83 -20.11 10.46
N THR A 111 -11.04 -20.02 9.41
CA THR A 111 -9.90 -20.91 9.18
C THR A 111 -8.72 -20.52 10.06
N PRO A 112 -8.11 -21.46 10.82
CA PRO A 112 -6.87 -21.22 11.55
C PRO A 112 -5.73 -20.72 10.66
N GLN A 113 -4.93 -19.81 11.19
CA GLN A 113 -3.79 -19.21 10.51
C GLN A 113 -2.44 -19.78 10.98
N THR A 114 -2.45 -20.55 12.06
CA THR A 114 -1.25 -21.19 12.65
C THR A 114 -1.40 -22.70 12.74
N GLY A 115 -0.26 -23.40 12.83
CA GLY A 115 -0.26 -24.85 13.05
C GLY A 115 -0.91 -25.25 14.39
N ASP A 116 -0.63 -24.50 15.45
CA ASP A 116 -1.21 -24.75 16.78
C ASP A 116 -2.73 -24.59 16.77
N GLY A 117 -3.23 -23.53 16.14
CA GLY A 117 -4.66 -23.31 15.98
C GLY A 117 -5.34 -24.41 15.18
N ALA A 118 -4.73 -24.85 14.08
CA ALA A 118 -5.26 -25.93 13.25
C ALA A 118 -5.33 -27.27 14.00
N LEU A 119 -4.29 -27.62 14.76
CA LEU A 119 -4.28 -28.83 15.56
C LEU A 119 -5.30 -28.76 16.72
N ALA A 120 -5.40 -27.61 17.39
CA ALA A 120 -6.37 -27.41 18.45
C ALA A 120 -7.82 -27.55 17.96
N LEU A 121 -8.14 -26.92 16.83
CA LEU A 121 -9.48 -27.02 16.24
C LEU A 121 -9.76 -28.45 15.74
N ALA A 122 -8.78 -29.13 15.14
CA ALA A 122 -8.93 -30.53 14.75
C ALA A 122 -9.21 -31.45 15.97
N GLN A 123 -8.51 -31.25 17.08
CA GLN A 123 -8.77 -31.98 18.33
C GLN A 123 -10.16 -31.65 18.87
N ALA A 124 -10.62 -30.41 18.80
CA ALA A 124 -11.96 -30.02 19.23
C ALA A 124 -13.05 -30.66 18.36
N HIS A 125 -12.84 -30.83 17.05
CA HIS A 125 -13.71 -31.61 16.17
C HIS A 125 -13.72 -33.10 16.57
N LEU A 126 -12.57 -33.71 16.83
CA LEU A 126 -12.51 -35.10 17.28
C LEU A 126 -13.25 -35.32 18.59
N ALA A 127 -13.11 -34.38 19.54
CA ALA A 127 -13.84 -34.45 20.83
C ALA A 127 -15.37 -34.40 20.64
N ALA A 128 -15.83 -33.77 19.56
CA ALA A 128 -17.24 -33.73 19.17
C ALA A 128 -17.67 -34.93 18.28
N GLY A 129 -16.77 -35.88 17.98
CA GLY A 129 -17.04 -37.01 17.08
C GLY A 129 -17.00 -36.67 15.59
N GLU A 130 -16.48 -35.54 15.21
CA GLU A 130 -16.45 -34.99 13.85
C GLU A 130 -15.10 -35.28 13.16
N THR A 131 -14.84 -36.56 12.85
CA THR A 131 -13.55 -37.00 12.28
C THR A 131 -13.28 -36.39 10.90
N GLY A 132 -14.27 -36.35 10.01
CA GLY A 132 -14.10 -35.83 8.66
C GLY A 132 -13.66 -34.35 8.63
N PRO A 133 -14.33 -33.42 9.33
CA PRO A 133 -13.89 -32.05 9.48
C PRO A 133 -12.46 -31.91 10.02
N ALA A 134 -12.08 -32.73 11.03
CA ALA A 134 -10.73 -32.71 11.58
C ALA A 134 -9.67 -33.10 10.53
N GLU A 135 -9.91 -34.17 9.76
CA GLU A 135 -8.99 -34.65 8.71
C GLU A 135 -8.83 -33.60 7.59
N VAL A 136 -9.92 -33.01 7.11
CA VAL A 136 -9.89 -31.96 6.08
C VAL A 136 -9.08 -30.76 6.56
N LEU A 137 -9.32 -30.32 7.80
CA LEU A 137 -8.61 -29.18 8.37
C LEU A 137 -7.10 -29.44 8.46
N VAL A 138 -6.71 -30.62 8.94
CA VAL A 138 -5.31 -31.01 9.09
C VAL A 138 -4.60 -31.09 7.73
N VAL A 139 -5.25 -31.68 6.72
CA VAL A 139 -4.68 -31.74 5.36
C VAL A 139 -4.55 -30.35 4.75
N LEU A 140 -5.55 -29.48 4.91
CA LEU A 140 -5.48 -28.09 4.45
C LEU A 140 -4.33 -27.33 5.13
N ALA A 141 -4.26 -27.38 6.46
CA ALA A 141 -3.22 -26.71 7.22
C ALA A 141 -1.82 -27.23 6.83
N TRP A 142 -1.66 -28.55 6.67
CA TRP A 142 -0.42 -29.15 6.19
C TRP A 142 0.01 -28.61 4.83
N ARG A 143 -0.93 -28.45 3.90
CA ARG A 143 -0.66 -28.01 2.54
C ARG A 143 -0.48 -26.50 2.38
N THR A 144 -0.93 -25.67 3.35
CA THR A 144 -1.01 -24.22 3.15
C THR A 144 -0.28 -23.38 4.19
N LEU A 145 -0.03 -23.91 5.41
CA LEU A 145 0.58 -23.12 6.48
C LEU A 145 2.10 -23.33 6.59
N ALA A 146 2.81 -22.24 6.90
CA ALA A 146 4.18 -22.36 7.37
C ALA A 146 4.19 -23.01 8.75
N LEU A 147 4.98 -24.05 8.93
CA LEU A 147 5.13 -24.75 10.20
C LEU A 147 6.59 -24.69 10.65
N ASP A 148 6.81 -24.39 11.92
CA ASP A 148 8.11 -24.56 12.54
C ASP A 148 8.44 -26.05 12.80
N GLY A 149 9.57 -26.32 13.47
CA GLY A 149 10.01 -27.70 13.73
C GLY A 149 9.06 -28.47 14.62
N ASP A 150 8.56 -27.84 15.68
CA ASP A 150 7.69 -28.46 16.69
C ASP A 150 6.28 -28.66 16.12
N GLY A 151 5.73 -27.65 15.44
CA GLY A 151 4.44 -27.76 14.75
C GLY A 151 4.45 -28.87 13.71
N ARG A 152 5.48 -28.94 12.84
CA ARG A 152 5.61 -30.02 11.84
C ARG A 152 5.67 -31.39 12.53
N LYS A 153 6.44 -31.52 13.62
CA LYS A 153 6.53 -32.76 14.38
C LYS A 153 5.17 -33.18 14.94
N ALA A 154 4.43 -32.24 15.52
CA ALA A 154 3.11 -32.49 16.07
C ALA A 154 2.11 -33.00 15.02
N PHE A 155 2.12 -32.40 13.82
CA PHE A 155 1.32 -32.88 12.70
C PHE A 155 1.67 -34.30 12.29
N LEU A 156 2.95 -34.64 12.19
CA LEU A 156 3.40 -35.97 11.79
C LEU A 156 3.15 -37.03 12.86
N ASP A 157 3.34 -36.69 14.12
CA ASP A 157 3.13 -37.62 15.24
C ASP A 157 1.65 -38.06 15.35
N HIS A 158 0.71 -37.15 15.09
CA HIS A 158 -0.72 -37.42 15.25
C HIS A 158 -1.40 -37.87 13.95
N TRP A 159 -0.92 -37.40 12.78
CA TRP A 159 -1.61 -37.53 11.50
C TRP A 159 -0.69 -38.05 10.37
N GLY A 160 0.46 -38.64 10.70
CA GLY A 160 1.49 -39.01 9.73
C GLY A 160 0.98 -39.85 8.55
N ASP A 161 0.11 -40.86 8.81
CA ASP A 161 -0.45 -41.72 7.76
C ASP A 161 -1.40 -40.95 6.83
N LEU A 162 -2.25 -40.07 7.38
CA LEU A 162 -3.14 -39.19 6.62
C LEU A 162 -2.34 -38.22 5.75
N LEU A 163 -1.22 -37.69 6.26
CA LEU A 163 -0.44 -36.64 5.61
C LEU A 163 0.56 -37.15 4.56
N ARG A 164 0.90 -38.46 4.61
CA ARG A 164 1.88 -39.06 3.67
C ARG A 164 1.61 -38.75 2.19
N PRO A 165 0.38 -38.86 1.67
CA PRO A 165 0.08 -38.53 0.27
C PRO A 165 0.21 -37.03 -0.07
N HIS A 166 0.36 -36.17 0.93
CA HIS A 166 0.36 -34.72 0.80
C HIS A 166 1.77 -34.10 0.97
N HIS A 167 2.82 -34.89 1.13
CA HIS A 167 4.19 -34.40 1.36
C HIS A 167 4.76 -33.66 0.16
N GLU A 168 4.55 -34.19 -1.04
CA GLU A 168 5.01 -33.57 -2.29
C GLU A 168 4.31 -32.22 -2.53
N ALA A 169 2.99 -32.17 -2.32
CA ALA A 169 2.22 -30.94 -2.45
C ALA A 169 2.64 -29.87 -1.42
N ARG A 170 2.97 -30.29 -0.17
CA ARG A 170 3.53 -29.37 0.83
C ARG A 170 4.89 -28.83 0.41
N LEU A 171 5.78 -29.71 -0.08
CA LEU A 171 7.10 -29.31 -0.55
C LEU A 171 7.00 -28.30 -1.70
N ASP A 172 6.15 -28.60 -2.68
CA ASP A 172 5.94 -27.69 -3.84
C ASP A 172 5.39 -26.32 -3.41
N MET A 173 4.37 -26.31 -2.54
CA MET A 173 3.81 -25.07 -1.98
C MET A 173 4.89 -24.26 -1.24
N ALA A 174 5.71 -24.91 -0.39
CA ALA A 174 6.78 -24.24 0.34
C ALA A 174 7.84 -23.64 -0.61
N LEU A 175 8.13 -24.30 -1.72
CA LEU A 175 9.02 -23.79 -2.77
C LEU A 175 8.41 -22.60 -3.51
N TRP A 176 7.13 -22.64 -3.86
CA TRP A 176 6.44 -21.50 -4.48
C TRP A 176 6.40 -20.27 -3.57
N ARG A 177 6.14 -20.47 -2.27
CA ARG A 177 6.12 -19.41 -1.26
C ARG A 177 7.51 -18.90 -0.86
N GLY A 178 8.60 -19.55 -1.30
CA GLY A 178 9.95 -19.19 -0.90
C GLY A 178 10.32 -19.59 0.53
N TRP A 179 9.56 -20.46 1.15
CA TRP A 179 9.79 -20.95 2.51
C TRP A 179 10.90 -22.01 2.55
N THR A 180 12.13 -21.58 2.33
CA THR A 180 13.29 -22.47 2.15
C THR A 180 13.51 -23.40 3.34
N ALA A 181 13.34 -22.94 4.57
CA ALA A 181 13.46 -23.80 5.77
C ALA A 181 12.37 -24.87 5.83
N ASN A 182 11.12 -24.54 5.50
CA ASN A 182 10.02 -25.50 5.40
C ASN A 182 10.26 -26.50 4.27
N ALA A 183 10.68 -26.05 3.10
CA ALA A 183 11.00 -26.92 1.97
C ALA A 183 12.15 -27.88 2.32
N GLY A 184 13.24 -27.39 2.91
CA GLY A 184 14.37 -28.20 3.35
C GLY A 184 13.97 -29.31 4.35
N ALA A 185 13.05 -29.00 5.25
CA ALA A 185 12.54 -29.95 6.22
C ALA A 185 11.65 -31.04 5.62
N MET A 186 11.13 -30.85 4.40
CA MET A 186 10.31 -31.85 3.69
C MET A 186 11.17 -32.85 2.88
N LEU A 187 12.44 -32.56 2.61
CA LEU A 187 13.30 -33.42 1.75
C LEU A 187 13.40 -34.88 2.19
N PRO A 188 13.45 -35.21 3.52
CA PRO A 188 13.45 -36.59 3.96
C PRO A 188 12.11 -37.33 3.78
N LEU A 189 11.01 -36.61 3.54
CA LEU A 189 9.65 -37.14 3.51
C LEU A 189 9.13 -37.40 2.08
N VAL A 190 9.90 -37.02 1.06
CA VAL A 190 9.54 -37.17 -0.36
C VAL A 190 10.50 -38.13 -1.07
N ASP A 191 10.11 -38.58 -2.27
CA ASP A 191 10.98 -39.43 -3.07
C ASP A 191 12.24 -38.69 -3.60
N ASP A 192 13.20 -39.45 -4.14
CA ASP A 192 14.46 -38.91 -4.62
C ASP A 192 14.27 -37.92 -5.79
N GLY A 193 13.26 -38.12 -6.63
CA GLY A 193 12.97 -37.22 -7.76
C GLY A 193 12.50 -35.84 -7.28
N TRP A 194 11.58 -35.81 -6.34
CA TRP A 194 11.10 -34.58 -5.72
C TRP A 194 12.19 -33.87 -4.90
N ARG A 195 13.06 -34.64 -4.22
CA ARG A 195 14.20 -34.06 -3.53
C ARG A 195 15.14 -33.36 -4.49
N ARG A 196 15.49 -33.97 -5.63
CA ARG A 196 16.35 -33.35 -6.66
C ARG A 196 15.72 -32.13 -7.31
N LEU A 197 14.41 -32.16 -7.57
CA LEU A 197 13.66 -31.00 -8.03
C LEU A 197 13.75 -29.84 -7.02
N ALA A 198 13.54 -30.12 -5.75
CA ALA A 198 13.63 -29.11 -4.71
C ALA A 198 15.05 -28.53 -4.57
N GLU A 199 16.08 -29.38 -4.60
CA GLU A 199 17.48 -28.95 -4.57
C GLU A 199 17.82 -28.02 -5.77
N ALA A 200 17.33 -28.34 -6.97
CA ALA A 200 17.53 -27.52 -8.15
C ALA A 200 16.80 -26.16 -8.02
N ARG A 201 15.55 -26.15 -7.57
CA ARG A 201 14.77 -24.91 -7.36
C ARG A 201 15.40 -24.02 -6.28
N MET A 202 15.77 -24.58 -5.14
CA MET A 202 16.46 -23.85 -4.05
C MET A 202 17.83 -23.33 -4.50
N GLY A 203 18.60 -24.13 -5.26
CA GLY A 203 19.89 -23.74 -5.79
C GLY A 203 19.81 -22.58 -6.78
N LEU A 204 18.84 -22.61 -7.69
CA LEU A 204 18.55 -21.50 -8.62
C LEU A 204 18.17 -20.22 -7.86
N ARG A 205 17.30 -20.34 -6.86
CA ARG A 205 16.87 -19.20 -6.03
C ARG A 205 18.01 -18.56 -5.25
N ALA A 206 18.89 -19.40 -4.68
CA ALA A 206 20.07 -18.98 -3.92
C ALA A 206 21.26 -18.56 -4.79
N ASP A 207 21.14 -18.60 -6.12
CA ASP A 207 22.23 -18.36 -7.04
C ASP A 207 23.48 -19.24 -6.76
N ALA A 208 23.25 -20.50 -6.41
CA ALA A 208 24.31 -21.44 -6.05
C ALA A 208 25.24 -21.76 -7.23
N ALA A 209 26.48 -22.05 -6.93
CA ALA A 209 27.42 -22.55 -7.95
C ALA A 209 26.97 -23.93 -8.51
N GLY A 210 27.09 -24.14 -9.81
CA GLY A 210 26.81 -25.44 -10.45
C GLY A 210 25.31 -25.75 -10.61
N VAL A 211 24.46 -24.76 -10.75
CA VAL A 211 22.99 -24.92 -10.95
C VAL A 211 22.65 -25.84 -12.12
N ASP A 212 23.45 -25.82 -13.20
CA ASP A 212 23.24 -26.72 -14.36
C ASP A 212 23.35 -28.19 -13.95
N GLY A 213 24.29 -28.50 -13.06
CA GLY A 213 24.44 -29.85 -12.50
C GLY A 213 23.29 -30.25 -11.57
N LEU A 214 22.68 -29.29 -10.88
CA LEU A 214 21.46 -29.54 -10.09
C LEU A 214 20.27 -29.83 -11.00
N ILE A 215 20.08 -29.04 -12.04
CA ILE A 215 19.00 -29.23 -13.03
C ILE A 215 19.15 -30.58 -13.76
N ALA A 216 20.35 -30.94 -14.18
CA ALA A 216 20.63 -32.20 -14.90
C ALA A 216 20.31 -33.45 -14.07
N ARG A 217 20.24 -33.35 -12.74
CA ARG A 217 19.87 -34.47 -11.86
C ARG A 217 18.37 -34.64 -11.65
N VAL A 218 17.56 -33.65 -12.08
CA VAL A 218 16.09 -33.75 -12.00
C VAL A 218 15.64 -34.82 -13.00
N PRO A 219 14.85 -35.83 -12.57
CA PRO A 219 14.42 -36.89 -13.49
C PRO A 219 13.44 -36.36 -14.54
N ASP A 220 13.41 -37.02 -15.71
CA ASP A 220 12.59 -36.59 -16.87
C ASP A 220 11.14 -36.32 -16.53
N ARG A 221 10.53 -37.12 -15.66
CA ARG A 221 9.14 -36.94 -15.23
C ARG A 221 8.86 -35.62 -14.50
N LEU A 222 9.90 -34.94 -13.99
CA LEU A 222 9.82 -33.67 -13.26
C LEU A 222 10.61 -32.55 -13.97
N SER A 223 11.31 -32.84 -15.07
CA SER A 223 12.14 -31.86 -15.78
C SER A 223 11.33 -30.70 -16.35
N ASP A 224 10.05 -30.94 -16.66
CA ASP A 224 9.10 -29.94 -17.18
C ASP A 224 8.22 -29.32 -16.08
N HIS A 225 8.57 -29.50 -14.80
CA HIS A 225 7.79 -28.96 -13.68
C HIS A 225 7.73 -27.43 -13.72
N PRO A 226 6.52 -26.81 -13.63
CA PRO A 226 6.35 -25.35 -13.74
C PRO A 226 7.22 -24.54 -12.77
N GLY A 227 7.33 -25.01 -11.53
CA GLY A 227 8.16 -24.35 -10.52
C GLY A 227 9.66 -24.37 -10.84
N LEU A 228 10.17 -25.40 -11.56
CA LEU A 228 11.54 -25.40 -12.06
C LEU A 228 11.72 -24.37 -13.17
N ALA A 229 10.78 -24.30 -14.09
CA ALA A 229 10.79 -23.31 -15.16
C ALA A 229 10.75 -21.88 -14.59
N HIS A 230 9.92 -21.62 -13.60
CA HIS A 230 9.83 -20.34 -12.90
C HIS A 230 11.17 -19.94 -12.24
N GLU A 231 11.81 -20.84 -11.49
CA GLU A 231 13.12 -20.52 -10.88
C GLU A 231 14.22 -20.28 -11.93
N ARG A 232 14.20 -21.01 -13.06
CA ARG A 232 15.10 -20.77 -14.19
C ARG A 232 14.86 -19.43 -14.86
N PHE A 233 13.58 -19.03 -15.00
CA PHE A 233 13.20 -17.73 -15.52
C PHE A 233 13.73 -16.61 -14.61
N LEU A 234 13.42 -16.63 -13.32
CA LEU A 234 13.89 -15.61 -12.36
C LEU A 234 15.44 -15.58 -12.27
N TRP A 235 16.09 -16.73 -12.36
CA TRP A 235 17.55 -16.78 -12.38
C TRP A 235 18.12 -16.10 -13.63
N ARG A 236 17.54 -16.33 -14.82
CA ARG A 236 17.94 -15.66 -16.07
C ARG A 236 17.74 -14.15 -15.98
N VAL A 237 16.63 -13.68 -15.43
CA VAL A 237 16.36 -12.26 -15.19
C VAL A 237 17.47 -11.66 -14.32
N ARG A 238 17.76 -12.26 -13.15
CA ARG A 238 18.83 -11.79 -12.25
C ARG A 238 20.23 -11.80 -12.88
N LYS A 239 20.48 -12.68 -13.84
CA LYS A 239 21.75 -12.74 -14.58
C LYS A 239 21.82 -11.82 -15.80
N GLY A 240 20.80 -10.99 -16.02
CA GLY A 240 20.74 -10.09 -17.17
C GLY A 240 20.56 -10.81 -18.52
N ARG A 241 20.08 -12.07 -18.52
CA ARG A 241 19.84 -12.88 -19.72
C ARG A 241 18.40 -12.64 -20.21
N ALA A 242 18.11 -11.39 -20.59
CA ALA A 242 16.75 -10.94 -20.88
C ALA A 242 16.07 -11.76 -22.00
N GLN A 243 16.77 -12.00 -23.13
CA GLN A 243 16.20 -12.78 -24.24
C GLN A 243 15.88 -14.22 -23.83
N ASP A 244 16.82 -14.90 -23.16
CA ASP A 244 16.60 -16.28 -22.69
C ASP A 244 15.44 -16.36 -21.67
N ALA A 245 15.28 -15.31 -20.85
CA ALA A 245 14.17 -15.22 -19.90
C ALA A 245 12.84 -15.03 -20.63
N THR A 246 12.79 -14.13 -21.62
CA THR A 246 11.60 -13.87 -22.45
C THR A 246 11.17 -15.14 -23.20
N ASP A 247 12.11 -15.84 -23.83
CA ASP A 247 11.83 -17.07 -24.59
C ASP A 247 11.20 -18.14 -23.68
N LEU A 248 11.78 -18.37 -22.49
CA LEU A 248 11.25 -19.33 -21.53
C LEU A 248 9.86 -18.92 -20.99
N LEU A 249 9.69 -17.64 -20.69
CA LEU A 249 8.41 -17.13 -20.23
C LEU A 249 7.31 -17.36 -21.27
N LEU A 250 7.57 -17.03 -22.54
CA LEU A 250 6.61 -17.22 -23.63
C LEU A 250 6.37 -18.70 -23.96
N GLU A 251 7.40 -19.55 -23.86
CA GLU A 251 7.26 -21.00 -23.97
C GLU A 251 6.29 -21.56 -22.93
N ARG A 252 6.36 -21.05 -21.68
CA ARG A 252 5.50 -21.50 -20.58
C ARG A 252 4.12 -20.82 -20.57
N SER A 253 3.97 -19.67 -21.20
CA SER A 253 2.72 -18.89 -21.21
C SER A 253 1.70 -19.43 -22.22
N THR A 254 1.38 -20.72 -22.13
CA THR A 254 0.37 -21.41 -22.99
C THR A 254 -0.93 -21.71 -22.23
N SER A 255 -0.88 -21.78 -20.90
CA SER A 255 -2.04 -21.95 -20.00
C SER A 255 -1.64 -21.64 -18.55
N ALA A 256 -2.62 -21.43 -17.67
CA ALA A 256 -2.37 -21.32 -16.23
C ALA A 256 -1.64 -22.56 -15.69
N ALA A 257 -2.02 -23.76 -16.13
CA ALA A 257 -1.40 -25.00 -15.70
C ALA A 257 0.09 -25.10 -16.14
N ALA A 258 0.46 -24.58 -17.31
CA ALA A 258 1.83 -24.56 -17.78
C ALA A 258 2.71 -23.57 -16.99
N LEU A 259 2.13 -22.51 -16.45
CA LEU A 259 2.78 -21.58 -15.52
C LEU A 259 2.85 -22.14 -14.09
N GLY A 260 1.90 -23.02 -13.71
CA GLY A 260 1.73 -23.55 -12.36
C GLY A 260 1.05 -22.54 -11.46
N GLU A 261 1.79 -21.54 -11.02
CA GLU A 261 1.32 -20.41 -10.20
C GLU A 261 1.49 -19.09 -10.96
N PRO A 262 0.49 -18.66 -11.77
CA PRO A 262 0.59 -17.46 -12.60
C PRO A 262 0.99 -16.19 -11.84
N TRP A 263 0.50 -16.03 -10.60
CA TRP A 263 0.83 -14.88 -9.75
C TRP A 263 2.33 -14.77 -9.46
N ALA A 264 3.05 -15.88 -9.38
CA ALA A 264 4.48 -15.87 -9.07
C ALA A 264 5.36 -15.25 -10.18
N TRP A 265 4.82 -15.19 -11.42
CA TRP A 265 5.52 -14.64 -12.58
C TRP A 265 5.21 -13.15 -12.79
N ALA A 266 4.20 -12.60 -12.13
CA ALA A 266 3.55 -11.34 -12.50
C ALA A 266 4.49 -10.13 -12.44
N ASP A 267 5.19 -9.91 -11.33
CA ASP A 267 6.11 -8.77 -11.16
C ASP A 267 7.20 -8.77 -12.25
N ALA A 268 7.95 -9.88 -12.37
CA ALA A 268 9.03 -9.97 -13.33
C ALA A 268 8.53 -9.94 -14.78
N ARG A 269 7.30 -10.41 -15.05
CA ARG A 269 6.62 -10.30 -16.34
C ARG A 269 6.31 -8.85 -16.68
N SER A 270 5.75 -8.09 -15.74
CA SER A 270 5.46 -6.67 -15.92
C SER A 270 6.72 -5.87 -16.23
N ASP A 271 7.77 -6.08 -15.43
CA ASP A 271 9.07 -5.43 -15.64
C ASP A 271 9.65 -5.74 -17.02
N LEU A 272 9.66 -7.02 -17.40
CA LEU A 272 10.17 -7.46 -18.68
C LEU A 272 9.37 -6.90 -19.87
N ALA A 273 8.04 -6.86 -19.76
CA ALA A 273 7.18 -6.26 -20.79
C ALA A 273 7.48 -4.76 -20.96
N ARG A 274 7.69 -4.03 -19.84
CA ARG A 274 8.05 -2.62 -19.89
C ARG A 274 9.45 -2.38 -20.44
N ASP A 275 10.42 -3.27 -20.15
CA ASP A 275 11.76 -3.17 -20.71
C ASP A 275 11.74 -3.40 -22.22
N LEU A 276 11.07 -4.44 -22.70
CA LEU A 276 10.86 -4.69 -24.13
C LEU A 276 10.16 -3.51 -24.83
N MET A 277 9.17 -2.91 -24.19
CA MET A 277 8.51 -1.70 -24.70
C MET A 277 9.50 -0.54 -24.87
N ARG A 278 10.37 -0.29 -23.89
CA ARG A 278 11.40 0.76 -23.93
C ARG A 278 12.49 0.50 -24.97
N GLU A 279 12.72 -0.76 -25.29
CA GLU A 279 13.66 -1.20 -26.33
C GLU A 279 13.04 -1.16 -27.75
N GLY A 280 11.72 -0.95 -27.84
CA GLY A 280 10.98 -0.91 -29.10
C GLY A 280 10.50 -2.27 -29.59
N ASP A 281 10.74 -3.36 -28.88
CA ASP A 281 10.17 -4.68 -29.20
C ASP A 281 8.74 -4.82 -28.65
N VAL A 282 7.86 -4.00 -29.19
CA VAL A 282 6.48 -3.85 -28.71
C VAL A 282 5.62 -5.10 -28.95
N VAL A 283 5.97 -5.91 -29.95
CA VAL A 283 5.26 -7.18 -30.23
C VAL A 283 5.55 -8.20 -29.13
N GLN A 284 6.81 -8.36 -28.75
CA GLN A 284 7.17 -9.23 -27.63
C GLN A 284 6.65 -8.66 -26.31
N ALA A 285 6.75 -7.35 -26.08
CA ALA A 285 6.22 -6.69 -24.91
C ALA A 285 4.73 -7.02 -24.69
N TYR A 286 3.92 -6.88 -25.74
CA TYR A 286 2.50 -7.23 -25.70
C TYR A 286 2.29 -8.72 -25.40
N ARG A 287 3.00 -9.62 -26.09
CA ARG A 287 2.87 -11.05 -25.82
C ARG A 287 3.23 -11.41 -24.39
N VAL A 288 4.31 -10.83 -23.88
CA VAL A 288 4.73 -11.03 -22.48
C VAL A 288 3.67 -10.52 -21.53
N ALA A 289 3.13 -9.33 -21.73
CA ALA A 289 2.11 -8.75 -20.84
C ALA A 289 0.80 -9.56 -20.90
N SER A 290 0.26 -9.83 -22.10
CA SER A 290 -1.11 -10.32 -22.30
C SER A 290 -1.32 -11.81 -22.03
N THR A 291 -0.26 -12.63 -21.97
CA THR A 291 -0.38 -14.09 -21.74
C THR A 291 -0.11 -14.47 -20.27
N HIS A 292 -0.64 -13.69 -19.32
CA HIS A 292 -0.38 -13.86 -17.89
C HIS A 292 -1.25 -14.93 -17.21
N TYR A 293 -2.41 -15.24 -17.73
CA TYR A 293 -3.37 -16.21 -17.18
C TYR A 293 -3.80 -15.97 -15.73
N LEU A 294 -3.64 -14.75 -15.22
CA LEU A 294 -4.25 -14.32 -13.95
C LEU A 294 -5.76 -14.17 -14.14
N VAL A 295 -6.51 -14.37 -13.08
CA VAL A 295 -7.97 -14.17 -13.03
C VAL A 295 -8.38 -13.18 -11.93
N ASP A 296 -7.49 -12.94 -10.97
CA ASP A 296 -7.68 -12.03 -9.83
C ASP A 296 -6.32 -11.56 -9.27
N GLY A 297 -6.37 -10.85 -8.14
CA GLY A 297 -5.19 -10.31 -7.48
C GLY A 297 -4.78 -8.94 -8.01
N SER A 298 -3.83 -8.29 -7.31
CA SER A 298 -3.37 -6.93 -7.63
C SER A 298 -2.70 -6.82 -9.00
N ASP A 299 -2.04 -7.88 -9.46
CA ASP A 299 -1.25 -7.87 -10.70
C ASP A 299 -2.14 -8.05 -11.94
N PHE A 300 -3.34 -8.63 -11.79
CA PHE A 300 -4.27 -8.82 -12.89
C PHE A 300 -4.64 -7.49 -13.57
N PRO A 301 -5.17 -6.49 -12.85
CA PRO A 301 -5.50 -5.21 -13.48
C PRO A 301 -4.27 -4.48 -14.04
N ASP A 302 -3.10 -4.59 -13.40
CA ASP A 302 -1.90 -3.92 -13.90
C ASP A 302 -1.41 -4.50 -15.23
N LEU A 303 -1.45 -5.83 -15.40
CA LEU A 303 -1.08 -6.50 -16.65
C LEU A 303 -2.14 -6.31 -17.74
N GLU A 304 -3.41 -6.30 -17.40
CA GLU A 304 -4.49 -5.98 -18.35
C GLU A 304 -4.36 -4.54 -18.84
N TRP A 305 -4.13 -3.58 -17.93
CA TRP A 305 -3.89 -2.19 -18.35
C TRP A 305 -2.65 -2.08 -19.25
N LEU A 306 -1.53 -2.71 -18.90
CA LEU A 306 -0.30 -2.67 -19.69
C LEU A 306 -0.51 -3.29 -21.07
N SER A 307 -1.23 -4.40 -21.15
CA SER A 307 -1.58 -5.06 -22.42
C SER A 307 -2.41 -4.15 -23.32
N GLY A 308 -3.45 -3.51 -22.74
CA GLY A 308 -4.27 -2.55 -23.46
C GLY A 308 -3.48 -1.33 -23.93
N TYR A 309 -2.60 -0.80 -23.09
CA TYR A 309 -1.71 0.32 -23.42
C TYR A 309 -0.79 -0.02 -24.61
N LEU A 310 -0.12 -1.17 -24.57
CA LEU A 310 0.74 -1.66 -25.65
C LEU A 310 -0.05 -1.88 -26.95
N ALA A 311 -1.23 -2.48 -26.86
CA ALA A 311 -2.09 -2.72 -28.02
C ALA A 311 -2.53 -1.41 -28.69
N LEU A 312 -2.96 -0.41 -27.89
CA LEU A 312 -3.44 0.86 -28.40
C LEU A 312 -2.32 1.73 -28.96
N ARG A 313 -1.26 1.93 -28.15
CA ARG A 313 -0.26 2.98 -28.45
C ARG A 313 0.79 2.53 -29.46
N PHE A 314 1.12 1.25 -29.52
CA PHE A 314 2.24 0.76 -30.33
C PHE A 314 1.86 -0.26 -31.38
N LEU A 315 0.82 -1.07 -31.16
CA LEU A 315 0.40 -2.08 -32.14
C LEU A 315 -0.72 -1.60 -33.07
N ASN A 316 -1.29 -0.41 -32.81
CA ASN A 316 -2.45 0.12 -33.52
C ASN A 316 -3.62 -0.89 -33.59
N ARG A 317 -3.88 -1.54 -32.43
CA ARG A 317 -4.95 -2.54 -32.26
C ARG A 317 -5.93 -2.07 -31.17
N PRO A 318 -6.73 -1.03 -31.47
CA PRO A 318 -7.71 -0.50 -30.51
C PRO A 318 -8.78 -1.51 -30.14
N ASP A 319 -9.07 -2.49 -30.99
CA ASP A 319 -9.98 -3.62 -30.73
C ASP A 319 -9.48 -4.52 -29.59
N LEU A 320 -8.19 -4.85 -29.57
CA LEU A 320 -7.56 -5.61 -28.48
C LEU A 320 -7.42 -4.74 -27.23
N ALA A 321 -7.05 -3.48 -27.40
CA ALA A 321 -6.90 -2.56 -26.29
C ALA A 321 -8.21 -2.41 -25.50
N LEU A 322 -9.35 -2.30 -26.20
CA LEU A 322 -10.66 -2.20 -25.58
C LEU A 322 -10.96 -3.40 -24.70
N GLN A 323 -10.72 -4.64 -25.18
CA GLN A 323 -10.91 -5.85 -24.40
C GLN A 323 -10.10 -5.85 -23.09
N HIS A 324 -8.82 -5.46 -23.17
CA HIS A 324 -7.97 -5.37 -22.00
C HIS A 324 -8.40 -4.27 -21.03
N PHE A 325 -8.79 -3.09 -21.53
CA PHE A 325 -9.26 -2.00 -20.66
C PHE A 325 -10.62 -2.30 -20.03
N GLU A 326 -11.49 -3.05 -20.67
CA GLU A 326 -12.74 -3.56 -20.09
C GLU A 326 -12.45 -4.57 -18.97
N ALA A 327 -11.51 -5.50 -19.16
CA ALA A 327 -11.06 -6.43 -18.15
C ALA A 327 -10.41 -5.69 -16.94
N PHE A 328 -9.55 -4.70 -17.22
CA PHE A 328 -8.99 -3.81 -16.21
C PHE A 328 -10.10 -3.11 -15.41
N HIS A 329 -11.06 -2.47 -16.09
CA HIS A 329 -12.16 -1.75 -15.44
C HIS A 329 -13.00 -2.67 -14.55
N GLY A 330 -13.25 -3.91 -14.99
CA GLY A 330 -14.01 -4.89 -14.22
C GLY A 330 -13.34 -5.39 -12.94
N ALA A 331 -12.04 -5.10 -12.76
CA ALA A 331 -11.24 -5.60 -11.63
C ALA A 331 -10.79 -4.50 -10.64
N ILE A 332 -11.30 -3.27 -10.79
CA ILE A 332 -10.87 -2.12 -9.99
C ILE A 332 -12.04 -1.37 -9.38
N ASP A 333 -11.79 -0.72 -8.24
CA ASP A 333 -12.79 0.05 -7.47
C ASP A 333 -12.27 1.38 -6.92
N THR A 334 -10.96 1.64 -7.01
CA THR A 334 -10.37 2.88 -6.46
C THR A 334 -10.47 4.06 -7.43
N PRO A 335 -10.64 5.30 -6.94
CA PRO A 335 -10.73 6.51 -7.76
C PRO A 335 -9.60 6.67 -8.79
N ILE A 336 -8.35 6.40 -8.37
CA ILE A 336 -7.17 6.48 -9.23
C ILE A 336 -7.29 5.52 -10.42
N SER A 337 -7.67 4.27 -10.16
CA SER A 337 -7.80 3.25 -11.19
C SER A 337 -9.02 3.48 -12.07
N LEU A 338 -10.16 3.93 -11.50
CA LEU A 338 -11.37 4.26 -12.24
C LEU A 338 -11.18 5.47 -13.17
N GLY A 339 -10.47 6.50 -12.72
CA GLY A 339 -10.04 7.61 -13.57
C GLY A 339 -9.18 7.14 -14.75
N ARG A 340 -8.23 6.23 -14.48
CA ARG A 340 -7.35 5.61 -15.49
C ARG A 340 -8.16 4.79 -16.51
N ALA A 341 -9.10 3.97 -16.03
CA ALA A 341 -9.96 3.16 -16.90
C ALA A 341 -10.79 4.05 -17.83
N GLY A 342 -11.47 5.08 -17.30
CA GLY A 342 -12.28 5.98 -18.09
C GLY A 342 -11.49 6.70 -19.19
N TYR A 343 -10.29 7.18 -18.89
CA TYR A 343 -9.41 7.80 -19.87
C TYR A 343 -9.01 6.83 -20.99
N TRP A 344 -8.51 5.64 -20.64
CA TRP A 344 -7.99 4.70 -21.65
C TRP A 344 -9.07 3.98 -22.44
N LEU A 345 -10.24 3.69 -21.85
CA LEU A 345 -11.42 3.24 -22.58
C LEU A 345 -11.86 4.32 -23.58
N GLY A 346 -11.91 5.58 -23.17
CA GLY A 346 -12.21 6.71 -24.05
C GLY A 346 -11.23 6.78 -25.24
N ARG A 347 -9.92 6.65 -25.00
CA ARG A 347 -8.88 6.63 -26.02
C ARG A 347 -9.02 5.44 -26.99
N ALA A 348 -9.41 4.26 -26.50
CA ALA A 348 -9.64 3.11 -27.35
C ALA A 348 -10.87 3.29 -28.24
N HIS A 349 -11.96 3.82 -27.69
CA HIS A 349 -13.16 4.14 -28.47
C HIS A 349 -12.95 5.25 -29.50
N GLU A 350 -12.18 6.29 -29.19
CA GLU A 350 -11.76 7.30 -30.18
C GLU A 350 -11.03 6.65 -31.36
N ALA A 351 -10.10 5.74 -31.09
CA ALA A 351 -9.33 5.04 -32.11
C ALA A 351 -10.19 4.06 -32.95
N LEU A 352 -11.38 3.70 -32.47
CA LEU A 352 -12.39 2.91 -33.18
C LEU A 352 -13.46 3.77 -33.86
N ASP A 353 -13.27 5.10 -33.90
CA ASP A 353 -14.25 6.08 -34.44
C ASP A 353 -15.64 6.01 -33.74
N ASN A 354 -15.69 5.52 -32.49
CA ASN A 354 -16.91 5.43 -31.68
C ASN A 354 -17.00 6.61 -30.70
N ALA A 355 -17.39 7.78 -31.22
CA ALA A 355 -17.40 9.04 -30.48
C ALA A 355 -18.37 9.03 -29.28
N GLU A 356 -19.52 8.33 -29.36
CA GLU A 356 -20.50 8.27 -28.27
C GLU A 356 -19.97 7.45 -27.08
N ALA A 357 -19.39 6.29 -27.35
CA ALA A 357 -18.78 5.46 -26.29
C ALA A 357 -17.53 6.14 -25.72
N ALA A 358 -16.73 6.83 -26.53
CA ALA A 358 -15.60 7.62 -26.08
C ALA A 358 -16.03 8.72 -25.10
N ALA A 359 -17.05 9.50 -25.44
CA ALA A 359 -17.60 10.54 -24.57
C ALA A 359 -18.12 9.95 -23.24
N THR A 360 -18.80 8.80 -23.29
CA THR A 360 -19.30 8.10 -22.11
C THR A 360 -18.15 7.64 -21.20
N ALA A 361 -17.11 7.05 -21.77
CA ALA A 361 -15.95 6.58 -21.01
C ALA A 361 -15.16 7.75 -20.38
N TYR A 362 -14.93 8.83 -21.13
CA TYR A 362 -14.29 10.03 -20.58
C TYR A 362 -15.13 10.66 -19.46
N ALA A 363 -16.45 10.76 -19.61
CA ALA A 363 -17.32 11.27 -18.55
C ALA A 363 -17.29 10.39 -17.29
N MET A 364 -17.13 9.06 -17.43
CA MET A 364 -16.92 8.14 -16.32
C MET A 364 -15.60 8.45 -15.59
N GLY A 365 -14.49 8.58 -16.31
CA GLY A 365 -13.18 8.90 -15.73
C GLY A 365 -13.14 10.30 -15.10
N ALA A 366 -13.83 11.28 -15.70
CA ALA A 366 -13.91 12.66 -15.25
C ALA A 366 -14.62 12.86 -13.90
N ARG A 367 -15.26 11.84 -13.36
CA ARG A 367 -15.79 11.88 -11.99
C ARG A 367 -14.68 11.95 -10.93
N TYR A 368 -13.45 11.63 -11.31
CA TYR A 368 -12.30 11.51 -10.41
C TYR A 368 -11.24 12.57 -10.72
N GLN A 369 -11.63 13.86 -10.71
CA GLN A 369 -10.74 14.98 -11.04
C GLN A 369 -9.64 15.26 -9.99
N THR A 370 -9.57 14.48 -8.91
CA THR A 370 -8.41 14.48 -8.01
C THR A 370 -7.29 13.58 -8.50
N THR A 371 -7.47 12.88 -9.64
CA THR A 371 -6.54 11.90 -10.17
C THR A 371 -6.00 12.30 -11.54
N PHE A 372 -4.77 11.88 -11.85
CA PHE A 372 -4.05 12.21 -13.08
C PHE A 372 -4.88 11.93 -14.35
N TYR A 373 -5.39 10.72 -14.47
CA TYR A 373 -6.19 10.33 -15.62
C TYR A 373 -7.62 10.87 -15.57
N GLY A 374 -8.16 11.13 -14.38
CA GLY A 374 -9.45 11.78 -14.23
C GLY A 374 -9.43 13.22 -14.74
N LEU A 375 -8.35 13.98 -14.50
CA LEU A 375 -8.14 15.31 -15.06
C LEU A 375 -8.03 15.28 -16.59
N LEU A 376 -7.26 14.34 -17.14
CA LEU A 376 -7.15 14.15 -18.60
C LEU A 376 -8.49 13.72 -19.22
N ALA A 377 -9.25 12.89 -18.54
CA ALA A 377 -10.58 12.48 -19.00
C ALA A 377 -11.57 13.65 -19.00
N ALA A 378 -11.55 14.50 -17.96
CA ALA A 378 -12.38 15.70 -17.88
C ALA A 378 -12.06 16.70 -19.01
N GLU A 379 -10.77 16.91 -19.29
CA GLU A 379 -10.32 17.73 -20.41
C GLU A 379 -10.81 17.18 -21.75
N ARG A 380 -10.66 15.88 -22.00
CA ARG A 380 -11.13 15.22 -23.23
C ARG A 380 -12.65 15.25 -23.39
N ALA A 381 -13.39 15.15 -22.30
CA ALA A 381 -14.85 15.27 -22.29
C ALA A 381 -15.34 16.72 -22.42
N GLY A 382 -14.45 17.72 -22.34
CA GLY A 382 -14.83 19.13 -22.30
C GLY A 382 -15.67 19.48 -21.06
N LEU A 383 -15.49 18.76 -19.97
CA LEU A 383 -16.23 18.98 -18.72
C LEU A 383 -15.58 20.08 -17.88
N PRO A 384 -16.37 20.86 -17.12
CA PRO A 384 -15.84 21.88 -16.24
C PRO A 384 -15.05 21.25 -15.08
N VAL A 385 -14.27 22.11 -14.41
CA VAL A 385 -13.63 21.78 -13.14
C VAL A 385 -14.69 21.38 -12.11
N ASP A 386 -14.44 20.29 -11.39
CA ASP A 386 -15.29 19.89 -10.27
C ASP A 386 -15.15 20.88 -9.12
N PRO A 387 -16.25 21.57 -8.70
CA PRO A 387 -16.21 22.49 -7.56
C PRO A 387 -15.74 21.81 -6.24
N ALA A 388 -15.91 20.50 -6.11
CA ALA A 388 -15.47 19.73 -4.95
C ALA A 388 -13.96 19.81 -4.72
N LEU A 389 -13.15 20.10 -5.75
CA LEU A 389 -11.71 20.29 -5.61
C LEU A 389 -11.33 21.38 -4.61
N ALA A 390 -12.21 22.38 -4.41
CA ALA A 390 -12.01 23.40 -3.39
C ALA A 390 -12.04 22.85 -1.96
N GLY A 391 -12.58 21.65 -1.75
CA GLY A 391 -12.61 20.95 -0.46
C GLY A 391 -13.39 21.71 0.62
N THR A 392 -14.43 22.43 0.23
CA THR A 392 -15.27 23.27 1.11
C THR A 392 -16.57 22.58 1.51
N GLU A 393 -16.72 21.30 1.18
CA GLU A 393 -17.87 20.48 1.56
C GLU A 393 -17.99 20.36 3.08
N SER A 394 -19.21 20.46 3.60
CA SER A 394 -19.52 20.34 5.03
C SER A 394 -20.25 19.05 5.31
N PHE A 395 -19.80 18.30 6.30
CA PHE A 395 -20.33 16.99 6.69
C PHE A 395 -21.11 17.02 8.03
N GLY A 396 -21.41 18.21 8.55
CA GLY A 396 -22.08 18.41 9.84
C GLY A 396 -21.12 18.40 11.04
N ASP A 397 -21.70 18.54 12.24
CA ASP A 397 -20.92 18.60 13.48
C ASP A 397 -20.52 17.21 13.96
N TRP A 398 -19.23 16.89 13.87
CA TRP A 398 -18.67 15.63 14.31
C TRP A 398 -18.88 15.35 15.81
N LYS A 399 -18.99 16.39 16.65
CA LYS A 399 -19.14 16.25 18.10
C LYS A 399 -20.48 15.60 18.52
N THR A 400 -21.45 15.62 17.61
CA THR A 400 -22.77 15.00 17.81
C THR A 400 -22.92 13.68 17.06
N ALA A 401 -21.88 13.24 16.35
CA ALA A 401 -21.92 12.02 15.57
C ALA A 401 -21.94 10.76 16.46
N PRO A 402 -22.78 9.76 16.15
CA PRO A 402 -22.91 8.54 16.97
C PRO A 402 -21.60 7.78 17.18
N TRP A 403 -20.69 7.82 16.22
CA TRP A 403 -19.40 7.13 16.29
C TRP A 403 -18.47 7.66 17.39
N THR A 404 -18.72 8.86 17.94
CA THR A 404 -17.96 9.40 19.08
C THR A 404 -18.15 8.59 20.36
N GLU A 405 -19.21 7.80 20.45
CA GLU A 405 -19.46 6.90 21.56
C GLU A 405 -18.73 5.55 21.45
N SER A 406 -18.17 5.22 20.29
CA SER A 406 -17.47 3.95 20.08
C SER A 406 -16.21 3.82 20.95
N SER A 407 -15.86 2.59 21.32
CA SER A 407 -14.62 2.30 22.05
C SER A 407 -13.38 2.60 21.20
N VAL A 408 -13.47 2.47 19.88
CA VAL A 408 -12.40 2.80 18.92
C VAL A 408 -12.07 4.29 18.96
N PHE A 409 -13.11 5.16 18.91
CA PHE A 409 -12.92 6.61 19.01
C PHE A 409 -12.31 6.99 20.35
N LYS A 410 -12.90 6.50 21.45
CA LYS A 410 -12.41 6.80 22.81
C LYS A 410 -10.97 6.34 23.01
N ALA A 411 -10.60 5.19 22.48
CA ALA A 411 -9.21 4.70 22.50
C ALA A 411 -8.28 5.58 21.67
N GLY A 412 -8.70 5.96 20.45
CA GLY A 412 -7.92 6.84 19.58
C GLY A 412 -7.65 8.19 20.23
N MET A 413 -8.66 8.82 20.82
CA MET A 413 -8.52 10.10 21.51
C MET A 413 -7.61 10.00 22.74
N LEU A 414 -7.81 8.97 23.58
CA LEU A 414 -6.96 8.75 24.76
C LEU A 414 -5.48 8.53 24.38
N LEU A 415 -5.23 7.83 23.28
CA LEU A 415 -3.88 7.63 22.73
C LEU A 415 -3.26 8.95 22.27
N LEU A 416 -4.01 9.81 21.58
CA LEU A 416 -3.53 11.14 21.18
C LEU A 416 -3.19 12.01 22.38
N GLU A 417 -4.06 12.02 23.41
CA GLU A 417 -3.84 12.74 24.67
C GLU A 417 -2.62 12.21 25.44
N ALA A 418 -2.34 10.90 25.35
CA ALA A 418 -1.16 10.26 25.94
C ALA A 418 0.14 10.51 25.13
N GLY A 419 0.07 11.20 23.98
CA GLY A 419 1.22 11.45 23.10
C GLY A 419 1.53 10.30 22.12
N GLU A 420 0.74 9.23 22.10
CA GLU A 420 0.87 8.08 21.19
C GLU A 420 0.26 8.40 19.80
N ASN A 421 0.78 9.45 19.13
CA ASN A 421 0.17 10.04 17.94
C ASN A 421 -0.06 9.02 16.81
N ARG A 422 0.94 8.16 16.50
CA ARG A 422 0.82 7.16 15.41
C ARG A 422 -0.24 6.09 15.71
N LEU A 423 -0.37 5.72 16.98
CA LEU A 423 -1.35 4.72 17.38
C LEU A 423 -2.76 5.33 17.41
N GLY A 424 -2.90 6.55 17.94
CA GLY A 424 -4.16 7.29 17.91
C GLY A 424 -4.66 7.52 16.49
N GLU A 425 -3.78 7.94 15.58
CA GLU A 425 -4.09 8.05 14.14
C GLU A 425 -4.59 6.71 13.57
N ARG A 426 -3.88 5.61 13.87
CA ARG A 426 -4.28 4.28 13.41
C ARG A 426 -5.69 3.89 13.86
N PHE A 427 -6.05 4.18 15.12
CA PHE A 427 -7.39 3.89 15.63
C PHE A 427 -8.45 4.75 14.94
N LEU A 428 -8.21 6.05 14.78
CA LEU A 428 -9.16 6.98 14.19
C LEU A 428 -9.31 6.79 12.67
N THR A 429 -8.23 6.45 11.95
CA THR A 429 -8.33 6.10 10.54
C THR A 429 -9.00 4.74 10.31
N HIS A 430 -8.80 3.79 11.25
CA HIS A 430 -9.52 2.51 11.22
C HIS A 430 -11.02 2.69 11.48
N LEU A 431 -11.40 3.59 12.41
CA LEU A 431 -12.80 3.92 12.64
C LEU A 431 -13.51 4.34 11.35
N ALA A 432 -12.82 5.12 10.50
CA ALA A 432 -13.36 5.56 9.22
C ALA A 432 -13.75 4.38 8.28
N GLU A 433 -13.12 3.22 8.40
CA GLU A 433 -13.41 2.04 7.58
C GLU A 433 -14.84 1.51 7.76
N SER A 434 -15.46 1.77 8.91
CA SER A 434 -16.82 1.35 9.25
C SER A 434 -17.88 2.43 9.00
N LEU A 435 -17.46 3.61 8.54
CA LEU A 435 -18.34 4.75 8.35
C LEU A 435 -18.64 4.97 6.86
N ASP A 436 -19.78 5.63 6.61
CA ASP A 436 -20.09 6.16 5.30
C ASP A 436 -19.24 7.40 4.97
N ARG A 437 -19.42 7.94 3.76
CA ARG A 437 -18.68 9.11 3.28
C ARG A 437 -18.85 10.33 4.20
N ASP A 438 -20.04 10.52 4.75
CA ASP A 438 -20.32 11.65 5.64
C ASP A 438 -19.59 11.51 6.97
N GLY A 439 -19.59 10.33 7.57
CA GLY A 439 -18.83 10.03 8.78
C GLY A 439 -17.32 10.19 8.57
N MET A 440 -16.78 9.73 7.43
CA MET A 440 -15.38 9.97 7.06
C MET A 440 -15.07 11.47 6.94
N GLY A 441 -15.99 12.23 6.31
CA GLY A 441 -15.87 13.68 6.19
C GLY A 441 -15.88 14.39 7.54
N GLN A 442 -16.71 13.93 8.48
CA GLN A 442 -16.77 14.43 9.87
C GLN A 442 -15.45 14.19 10.62
N ILE A 443 -14.82 13.00 10.48
CA ILE A 443 -13.48 12.75 11.05
C ILE A 443 -12.44 13.70 10.40
N GLY A 444 -12.54 13.95 9.09
CA GLY A 444 -11.70 14.92 8.40
C GLY A 444 -11.81 16.33 8.99
N ALA A 445 -13.04 16.80 9.24
CA ALA A 445 -13.31 18.09 9.90
C ALA A 445 -12.78 18.13 11.34
N MET A 446 -12.89 17.03 12.08
CA MET A 446 -12.30 16.89 13.42
C MET A 446 -10.78 17.07 13.36
N PHE A 447 -10.07 16.40 12.45
CA PHE A 447 -8.62 16.57 12.32
C PHE A 447 -8.23 17.97 11.87
N GLU A 448 -9.05 18.64 11.06
CA GLU A 448 -8.84 20.04 10.70
C GLU A 448 -8.97 20.96 11.94
N GLU A 449 -10.02 20.80 12.75
CA GLU A 449 -10.21 21.54 14.00
C GLU A 449 -9.04 21.31 14.99
N MET A 450 -8.52 20.08 15.03
CA MET A 450 -7.36 19.72 15.85
C MET A 450 -6.00 20.21 15.29
N GLY A 451 -5.97 20.79 14.09
CA GLY A 451 -4.73 21.22 13.42
C GLY A 451 -3.80 20.08 13.06
N ARG A 452 -4.35 18.95 12.60
CA ARG A 452 -3.60 17.72 12.28
C ARG A 452 -3.61 17.42 10.76
N PRO A 453 -2.90 18.20 9.92
CA PRO A 453 -2.93 18.02 8.46
C PRO A 453 -2.38 16.66 8.00
N HIS A 454 -1.43 16.07 8.70
CA HIS A 454 -0.97 14.70 8.42
C HIS A 454 -2.13 13.70 8.57
N MET A 455 -2.85 13.73 9.68
CA MET A 455 -3.98 12.83 9.92
C MET A 455 -5.13 13.04 8.92
N GLN A 456 -5.36 14.29 8.48
CA GLN A 456 -6.30 14.56 7.39
C GLN A 456 -5.91 13.82 6.11
N VAL A 457 -4.64 13.92 5.68
CA VAL A 457 -4.15 13.25 4.47
C VAL A 457 -4.27 11.73 4.61
N MET A 458 -3.90 11.17 5.76
CA MET A 458 -3.99 9.72 6.00
C MET A 458 -5.44 9.23 5.96
N LEU A 459 -6.37 9.99 6.53
CA LEU A 459 -7.81 9.72 6.42
C LEU A 459 -8.30 9.79 4.97
N GLY A 460 -7.93 10.84 4.23
CA GLY A 460 -8.31 10.99 2.82
C GLY A 460 -7.78 9.86 1.93
N LYS A 461 -6.55 9.42 2.17
CA LYS A 461 -5.98 8.22 1.51
C LYS A 461 -6.79 6.97 1.84
N ARG A 462 -7.20 6.82 3.12
CA ARG A 462 -8.01 5.67 3.54
C ARG A 462 -9.40 5.70 2.91
N ALA A 463 -10.06 6.85 2.91
CA ALA A 463 -11.35 7.04 2.25
C ALA A 463 -11.29 6.67 0.75
N ALA A 464 -10.23 7.11 0.04
CA ALA A 464 -10.02 6.78 -1.37
C ALA A 464 -9.84 5.28 -1.61
N GLN A 465 -9.25 4.52 -0.66
CA GLN A 465 -9.16 3.05 -0.75
C GLN A 465 -10.53 2.36 -0.66
N PHE A 466 -11.52 3.02 -0.05
CA PHE A 466 -12.92 2.59 0.01
C PHE A 466 -13.82 3.25 -1.06
N GLY A 467 -13.21 3.83 -2.10
CA GLY A 467 -13.92 4.43 -3.23
C GLY A 467 -14.46 5.84 -2.96
N HIS A 468 -14.15 6.48 -1.80
CA HIS A 468 -14.65 7.79 -1.43
C HIS A 468 -13.59 8.88 -1.61
N GLU A 469 -13.85 9.83 -2.51
CA GLU A 469 -13.05 11.03 -2.62
C GLU A 469 -13.62 12.13 -1.72
N ILE A 470 -12.79 12.63 -0.81
CA ILE A 470 -13.09 13.75 0.09
C ILE A 470 -11.95 14.76 -0.02
N PRO A 471 -11.99 15.69 -0.99
CA PRO A 471 -10.86 16.55 -1.34
C PRO A 471 -10.34 17.40 -0.17
N GLY A 472 -11.21 17.84 0.76
CA GLY A 472 -10.82 18.61 1.94
C GLY A 472 -9.68 17.97 2.73
N PRO A 473 -9.90 16.84 3.40
CA PRO A 473 -8.84 16.14 4.12
C PRO A 473 -7.79 15.50 3.21
N TYR A 474 -8.17 14.93 2.07
CA TYR A 474 -7.22 14.26 1.16
C TYR A 474 -6.14 15.20 0.63
N TYR A 475 -6.47 16.48 0.45
CA TYR A 475 -5.57 17.56 0.06
C TYR A 475 -5.54 18.66 1.14
N ALA A 476 -5.28 18.25 2.38
CA ALA A 476 -5.13 19.18 3.50
C ALA A 476 -4.14 20.30 3.18
N VAL A 477 -4.45 21.51 3.59
CA VAL A 477 -3.58 22.67 3.43
C VAL A 477 -2.76 22.88 4.70
N HIS A 478 -1.47 22.57 4.64
CA HIS A 478 -0.60 22.70 5.81
C HIS A 478 -0.33 24.18 6.12
N PRO A 479 -0.59 24.65 7.36
CA PRO A 479 -0.47 26.08 7.71
C PRO A 479 0.92 26.66 7.43
N LEU A 480 1.96 25.89 7.66
CA LEU A 480 3.36 26.29 7.40
C LEU A 480 3.57 26.70 5.93
N VAL A 481 2.93 26.01 4.99
CA VAL A 481 3.04 26.33 3.57
C VAL A 481 2.08 27.44 3.15
N ALA A 482 0.86 27.44 3.68
CA ALA A 482 -0.15 28.43 3.36
C ALA A 482 0.25 29.86 3.75
N GLN A 483 0.99 30.02 4.85
CA GLN A 483 1.35 31.31 5.44
C GLN A 483 2.72 31.84 5.03
N ALA A 484 3.60 30.99 4.48
CA ALA A 484 4.96 31.39 4.09
C ALA A 484 5.04 31.80 2.60
N GLU A 485 6.10 32.55 2.28
CA GLU A 485 6.47 32.80 0.90
C GLU A 485 7.66 31.91 0.49
N TYR A 486 7.58 31.37 -0.72
CA TYR A 486 8.56 30.47 -1.28
C TYR A 486 8.99 30.91 -2.67
N PRO A 487 10.21 30.57 -3.14
CA PRO A 487 10.68 30.92 -4.49
C PRO A 487 9.98 30.11 -5.60
N VAL A 488 9.02 29.27 -5.26
CA VAL A 488 8.17 28.48 -6.16
C VAL A 488 6.72 28.58 -5.69
N PRO A 489 5.71 28.29 -6.55
CA PRO A 489 4.30 28.33 -6.15
C PRO A 489 3.99 27.44 -4.94
N ARG A 490 3.13 27.93 -4.03
CA ARG A 490 2.72 27.19 -2.81
C ARG A 490 2.07 25.86 -3.13
N GLU A 491 1.27 25.78 -4.19
CA GLU A 491 0.66 24.54 -4.66
C GLU A 491 1.70 23.47 -4.99
N LEU A 492 2.86 23.83 -5.51
CA LEU A 492 3.94 22.88 -5.76
C LEU A 492 4.61 22.41 -4.47
N VAL A 493 4.84 23.32 -3.51
CA VAL A 493 5.41 22.95 -2.20
C VAL A 493 4.47 21.99 -1.45
N LEU A 494 3.15 22.28 -1.46
CA LEU A 494 2.14 21.39 -0.88
C LEU A 494 2.11 20.02 -1.58
N SER A 495 2.15 19.99 -2.92
CA SER A 495 2.13 18.74 -3.70
C SER A 495 3.32 17.85 -3.38
N ILE A 496 4.50 18.44 -3.30
CA ILE A 496 5.74 17.71 -2.97
C ILE A 496 5.70 17.24 -1.50
N ALA A 497 5.45 18.14 -0.53
CA ALA A 497 5.43 17.77 0.88
C ALA A 497 4.38 16.69 1.19
N ARG A 498 3.18 16.80 0.57
CA ARG A 498 2.15 15.76 0.68
C ARG A 498 2.62 14.43 0.10
N ARG A 499 3.31 14.43 -1.02
CA ARG A 499 3.78 13.19 -1.66
C ARG A 499 4.97 12.57 -0.93
N GLU A 500 5.85 13.38 -0.34
CA GLU A 500 7.07 12.93 0.34
C GLU A 500 6.82 12.37 1.73
N SER A 501 6.02 13.05 2.55
CA SER A 501 5.86 12.72 3.96
C SER A 501 4.41 12.67 4.44
N GLU A 502 3.44 12.93 3.57
CA GLU A 502 2.06 13.24 3.98
C GLU A 502 2.01 14.31 5.10
N PHE A 503 2.97 15.23 5.08
CA PHE A 503 3.18 16.26 6.10
C PHE A 503 3.69 15.76 7.46
N ASP A 504 4.20 14.54 7.58
CA ASP A 504 4.90 14.07 8.79
C ASP A 504 6.33 14.65 8.82
N PRO A 505 6.64 15.55 9.78
CA PRO A 505 7.96 16.22 9.82
C PRO A 505 9.08 15.32 10.35
N VAL A 506 8.76 14.17 10.97
CA VAL A 506 9.76 13.32 11.65
C VAL A 506 10.08 12.03 10.90
N VAL A 507 9.54 11.84 9.71
CA VAL A 507 9.74 10.61 8.93
C VAL A 507 11.15 10.56 8.32
N ILE A 508 11.73 9.36 8.33
CA ILE A 508 12.99 9.04 7.65
C ILE A 508 12.73 7.89 6.69
N SER A 509 13.06 8.05 5.42
CA SER A 509 12.92 7.00 4.41
C SER A 509 13.99 5.91 4.56
N GLY A 510 13.77 4.74 3.95
CA GLY A 510 14.78 3.68 3.89
C GLY A 510 16.10 4.10 3.23
N ALA A 511 16.07 5.10 2.34
CA ALA A 511 17.25 5.68 1.71
C ALA A 511 17.91 6.80 2.56
N GLY A 512 17.30 7.21 3.67
CA GLY A 512 17.82 8.22 4.58
C GLY A 512 17.38 9.66 4.28
N ALA A 513 16.37 9.86 3.41
CA ALA A 513 15.71 11.15 3.22
C ALA A 513 14.93 11.54 4.50
N ARG A 514 14.88 12.84 4.84
CA ARG A 514 14.45 13.29 6.17
C ARG A 514 13.40 14.40 6.12
N GLY A 515 12.39 14.22 6.95
CA GLY A 515 11.46 15.25 7.38
C GLY A 515 10.42 15.66 6.34
N PHE A 516 9.86 16.83 6.51
CA PHE A 516 8.66 17.36 5.84
C PHE A 516 8.67 17.24 4.30
N MET A 517 9.80 17.54 3.65
CA MET A 517 9.99 17.41 2.20
C MET A 517 11.00 16.33 1.82
N GLN A 518 11.32 15.40 2.71
CA GLN A 518 12.19 14.23 2.49
C GLN A 518 13.51 14.58 1.80
N LEU A 519 14.26 15.51 2.37
CA LEU A 519 15.55 15.89 1.82
C LEU A 519 16.65 14.90 2.19
N MET A 520 17.41 14.48 1.20
CA MET A 520 18.66 13.77 1.44
C MET A 520 19.66 14.69 2.16
N PRO A 521 20.38 14.19 3.18
CA PRO A 521 21.33 15.04 3.93
C PRO A 521 22.37 15.77 3.06
N GLY A 522 22.86 15.12 1.99
CA GLY A 522 23.76 15.74 1.01
C GLY A 522 23.12 16.92 0.28
N THR A 523 21.91 16.70 -0.26
CA THR A 523 21.13 17.76 -0.94
C THR A 523 20.81 18.92 0.01
N ALA A 524 20.41 18.61 1.24
CA ALA A 524 20.10 19.63 2.24
C ALA A 524 21.33 20.48 2.58
N LYS A 525 22.52 19.87 2.68
CA LYS A 525 23.79 20.58 2.92
C LYS A 525 24.14 21.52 1.77
N ASP A 526 24.03 21.06 0.53
CA ASP A 526 24.29 21.88 -0.65
C ASP A 526 23.35 23.08 -0.71
N VAL A 527 22.04 22.83 -0.49
CA VAL A 527 21.01 23.89 -0.52
C VAL A 527 21.18 24.89 0.64
N ALA A 528 21.54 24.43 1.84
CA ALA A 528 21.87 25.34 2.95
C ALA A 528 23.02 26.27 2.58
N GLY A 529 24.06 25.77 1.90
CA GLY A 529 25.16 26.58 1.37
C GLY A 529 24.70 27.58 0.31
N TRP A 530 23.74 27.25 -0.56
CA TRP A 530 23.18 28.21 -1.54
C TRP A 530 22.43 29.38 -0.89
N LEU A 531 21.90 29.14 0.32
CA LEU A 531 21.09 30.11 1.08
C LEU A 531 21.88 30.83 2.19
N ASP A 532 23.19 30.59 2.29
CA ASP A 532 24.04 31.07 3.39
C ASP A 532 23.47 30.70 4.78
N LEU A 533 22.91 29.49 4.90
CA LEU A 533 22.37 28.95 6.15
C LEU A 533 23.32 27.93 6.74
N GLU A 534 23.37 27.90 8.08
CA GLU A 534 24.04 26.80 8.79
C GLU A 534 23.32 25.47 8.51
N TYR A 535 24.10 24.47 8.09
CA TYR A 535 23.57 23.12 7.88
C TYR A 535 23.59 22.35 9.21
N ASP A 536 22.40 21.85 9.56
CA ASP A 536 22.19 20.97 10.71
C ASP A 536 21.26 19.81 10.31
N VAL A 537 21.78 18.58 10.39
CA VAL A 537 21.06 17.38 9.98
C VAL A 537 19.86 17.05 10.90
N ASP A 538 19.95 17.41 12.17
CA ASP A 538 18.89 17.12 13.15
C ASP A 538 17.71 18.10 12.98
N ARG A 539 18.00 19.32 12.51
CA ARG A 539 16.94 20.27 12.14
C ARG A 539 16.09 19.81 10.97
N LEU A 540 16.56 18.89 10.14
CA LEU A 540 15.70 18.32 9.07
C LEU A 540 14.48 17.57 9.61
N LEU A 541 14.53 17.08 10.86
CA LEU A 541 13.43 16.39 11.54
C LEU A 541 12.74 17.25 12.61
N SER A 542 13.49 18.13 13.28
CA SER A 542 12.98 18.91 14.40
C SER A 542 12.44 20.30 14.01
N ASP A 543 12.80 20.79 12.81
CA ASP A 543 12.39 22.11 12.32
C ASP A 543 11.78 22.02 10.92
N PRO A 544 10.44 21.80 10.82
CA PRO A 544 9.77 21.68 9.53
C PRO A 544 9.81 22.98 8.69
N VAL A 545 10.00 24.15 9.32
CA VAL A 545 10.19 25.42 8.61
C VAL A 545 11.52 25.43 7.88
N TYR A 546 12.58 25.01 8.55
CA TYR A 546 13.91 24.86 7.96
C TYR A 546 13.89 23.86 6.80
N ASN A 547 13.27 22.68 7.00
CA ASN A 547 13.13 21.64 5.97
C ASN A 547 12.39 22.16 4.74
N ALA A 548 11.22 22.80 4.93
CA ALA A 548 10.43 23.37 3.84
C ALA A 548 11.17 24.49 3.08
N LYS A 549 11.94 25.33 3.78
CA LYS A 549 12.75 26.37 3.15
C LYS A 549 13.83 25.77 2.24
N LEU A 550 14.53 24.75 2.69
CA LEU A 550 15.53 24.06 1.87
C LEU A 550 14.86 23.33 0.68
N GLY A 551 13.76 22.60 0.92
CA GLY A 551 13.03 21.89 -0.14
C GLY A 551 12.51 22.83 -1.23
N ALA A 552 11.95 23.96 -0.85
CA ALA A 552 11.46 24.96 -1.82
C ALA A 552 12.60 25.61 -2.61
N ALA A 553 13.75 25.85 -2.01
CA ALA A 553 14.93 26.35 -2.72
C ALA A 553 15.49 25.31 -3.70
N TYR A 554 15.45 24.02 -3.32
CA TYR A 554 15.81 22.94 -4.25
C TYR A 554 14.84 22.87 -5.42
N LEU A 555 13.53 22.99 -5.19
CA LEU A 555 12.52 23.08 -6.26
C LEU A 555 12.75 24.25 -7.19
N ALA A 556 13.14 25.44 -6.69
CA ALA A 556 13.49 26.58 -7.51
C ALA A 556 14.73 26.31 -8.39
N ASN A 557 15.70 25.54 -7.88
CA ASN A 557 16.84 25.10 -8.70
C ASN A 557 16.37 24.15 -9.82
N LEU A 558 15.47 23.20 -9.52
CA LEU A 558 14.89 22.29 -10.53
C LEU A 558 14.05 23.05 -11.55
N ALA A 559 13.29 24.08 -11.13
CA ALA A 559 12.52 24.93 -12.03
C ALA A 559 13.43 25.63 -13.06
N ARG A 560 14.56 26.22 -12.62
CA ARG A 560 15.56 26.79 -13.55
C ARG A 560 16.17 25.76 -14.49
N ARG A 561 16.46 24.55 -14.00
CA ARG A 561 17.08 23.47 -14.80
C ARG A 561 16.13 22.93 -15.87
N PHE A 562 14.86 22.79 -15.54
CA PHE A 562 13.85 22.14 -16.39
C PHE A 562 12.84 23.12 -17.01
N GLY A 563 13.10 24.44 -16.88
CA GLY A 563 12.24 25.48 -17.46
C GLY A 563 10.83 25.53 -16.85
N GLY A 564 10.66 25.11 -15.60
CA GLY A 564 9.35 25.10 -14.91
C GLY A 564 8.39 24.00 -15.37
N ASN A 565 8.87 22.95 -16.03
CA ASN A 565 8.03 21.81 -16.41
C ASN A 565 7.81 20.88 -15.22
N VAL A 566 6.56 20.65 -14.84
CA VAL A 566 6.19 19.85 -13.64
C VAL A 566 6.68 18.41 -13.72
N VAL A 567 6.58 17.77 -14.89
CA VAL A 567 6.96 16.36 -15.09
C VAL A 567 8.46 16.19 -14.85
N MET A 568 9.29 17.08 -15.44
CA MET A 568 10.74 17.05 -15.26
C MET A 568 11.16 17.41 -13.85
N MET A 569 10.49 18.38 -13.22
CA MET A 569 10.78 18.81 -11.86
C MET A 569 10.47 17.69 -10.86
N ALA A 570 9.31 17.06 -10.96
CA ALA A 570 8.91 15.94 -10.11
C ALA A 570 9.85 14.73 -10.29
N ALA A 571 10.17 14.38 -11.53
CA ALA A 571 11.11 13.31 -11.83
C ALA A 571 12.52 13.62 -11.28
N GLY A 572 12.97 14.86 -11.43
CA GLY A 572 14.27 15.32 -10.90
C GLY A 572 14.33 15.40 -9.38
N TYR A 573 13.22 15.67 -8.71
CA TYR A 573 13.13 15.69 -7.27
C TYR A 573 13.27 14.27 -6.68
N ASN A 574 12.49 13.32 -7.21
CA ASN A 574 12.46 11.94 -6.72
C ASN A 574 13.70 11.12 -7.13
N ALA A 575 14.05 11.11 -8.43
CA ALA A 575 15.12 10.27 -8.96
C ALA A 575 16.50 10.97 -9.06
N GLY A 576 16.56 12.26 -8.73
CA GLY A 576 17.72 13.11 -8.93
C GLY A 576 17.78 13.76 -10.32
N PRO A 577 18.34 15.00 -10.42
CA PRO A 577 18.21 15.84 -11.61
C PRO A 577 18.93 15.33 -12.86
N SER A 578 19.85 14.38 -12.74
CA SER A 578 20.54 13.77 -13.89
C SER A 578 19.66 12.76 -14.65
N ARG A 579 18.70 12.13 -13.99
CA ARG A 579 17.86 11.08 -14.58
C ARG A 579 16.92 11.61 -15.68
N PRO A 580 16.17 12.70 -15.48
CA PRO A 580 15.36 13.26 -16.57
C PRO A 580 16.17 13.59 -17.84
N TYR A 581 17.42 14.07 -17.71
CA TYR A 581 18.26 14.32 -18.88
C TYR A 581 18.61 13.03 -19.62
N GLN A 582 18.96 11.95 -18.91
CA GLN A 582 19.22 10.63 -19.50
C GLN A 582 17.97 10.06 -20.20
N TRP A 583 16.79 10.29 -19.62
CA TRP A 583 15.53 9.84 -20.22
C TRP A 583 15.14 10.69 -21.44
N ILE A 584 15.41 12.00 -21.43
CA ILE A 584 15.26 12.86 -22.62
C ILE A 584 16.17 12.36 -23.76
N GLU A 585 17.42 12.06 -23.46
CA GLU A 585 18.37 11.54 -24.46
C GLU A 585 17.89 10.21 -25.07
N ARG A 586 17.30 9.33 -24.25
CA ARG A 586 16.84 8.02 -24.67
C ARG A 586 15.46 8.02 -25.36
N PHE A 587 14.52 8.80 -24.87
CA PHE A 587 13.11 8.73 -25.25
C PHE A 587 12.61 9.99 -25.96
N GLY A 588 13.44 11.01 -26.11
CA GLY A 588 13.05 12.33 -26.63
C GLY A 588 12.57 13.29 -25.55
N ASP A 589 12.45 14.56 -25.92
CA ASP A 589 12.00 15.63 -25.01
C ASP A 589 10.47 15.81 -25.12
N PRO A 590 9.69 15.55 -24.07
CA PRO A 590 8.23 15.68 -24.11
C PRO A 590 7.75 17.14 -24.09
N ARG A 591 8.62 18.11 -23.77
CA ARG A 591 8.27 19.54 -23.66
C ARG A 591 8.05 20.21 -25.01
N GLY A 592 8.61 19.68 -26.07
CA GLY A 592 8.50 20.26 -27.42
C GLY A 592 7.39 19.69 -28.31
N GLY A 593 6.57 18.78 -27.78
CA GLY A 593 5.51 18.09 -28.52
C GLY A 593 5.99 17.03 -29.51
N GLY A 594 7.29 16.73 -29.55
CA GLY A 594 7.86 15.67 -30.39
C GLY A 594 7.60 14.25 -29.85
N VAL A 595 7.29 14.14 -28.56
CA VAL A 595 6.91 12.91 -27.85
C VAL A 595 5.67 13.22 -27.03
N ASP A 596 4.70 12.30 -27.02
CA ASP A 596 3.52 12.38 -26.14
C ASP A 596 3.99 12.34 -24.68
N VAL A 597 3.61 13.32 -23.88
CA VAL A 597 4.07 13.43 -22.49
C VAL A 597 3.56 12.29 -21.61
N ILE A 598 2.39 11.70 -21.92
CA ILE A 598 1.82 10.58 -21.20
C ILE A 598 2.65 9.32 -21.49
N ASP A 599 2.98 9.07 -22.76
CA ASP A 599 3.87 7.98 -23.15
C ASP A 599 5.26 8.16 -22.52
N TRP A 600 5.79 9.38 -22.51
CA TRP A 600 7.08 9.66 -21.88
C TRP A 600 7.08 9.33 -20.37
N ILE A 601 6.00 9.66 -19.65
CA ILE A 601 5.84 9.31 -18.25
C ILE A 601 5.80 7.78 -18.10
N GLU A 602 5.09 7.06 -18.96
CA GLU A 602 5.03 5.59 -18.92
C GLU A 602 6.36 4.91 -19.29
N PHE A 603 7.25 5.61 -20.02
CA PHE A 603 8.61 5.16 -20.30
C PHE A 603 9.57 5.34 -19.12
N ILE A 604 9.25 6.11 -18.10
CA ILE A 604 10.11 6.25 -16.91
C ILE A 604 10.42 4.85 -16.34
N PRO A 605 11.73 4.46 -16.24
CA PRO A 605 12.11 3.11 -15.84
C PRO A 605 11.80 2.77 -14.38
N PHE A 606 11.73 3.78 -13.52
CA PHE A 606 11.50 3.61 -12.09
C PHE A 606 10.01 3.75 -11.78
N ASP A 607 9.36 2.66 -11.35
CA ASP A 607 7.93 2.63 -11.04
C ASP A 607 7.54 3.65 -9.98
N GLU A 608 8.37 3.80 -8.96
CA GLU A 608 8.19 4.84 -7.94
C GLU A 608 8.18 6.23 -8.55
N THR A 609 9.15 6.55 -9.44
CA THR A 609 9.26 7.89 -10.05
C THR A 609 8.11 8.14 -11.03
N ARG A 610 7.72 7.14 -11.81
CA ARG A 610 6.56 7.21 -12.72
C ARG A 610 5.28 7.56 -11.94
N ASN A 611 5.02 6.85 -10.86
CA ASN A 611 3.89 7.14 -9.98
C ASN A 611 4.04 8.53 -9.31
N TYR A 612 5.23 8.85 -8.82
CA TYR A 612 5.52 10.14 -8.19
C TYR A 612 5.17 11.33 -9.09
N VAL A 613 5.60 11.30 -10.34
CA VAL A 613 5.31 12.35 -11.33
C VAL A 613 3.80 12.56 -11.48
N MET A 614 3.03 11.48 -11.64
CA MET A 614 1.57 11.56 -11.75
C MET A 614 0.93 12.15 -10.48
N ARG A 615 1.36 11.67 -9.28
CA ARG A 615 0.80 12.14 -7.99
C ARG A 615 1.11 13.61 -7.72
N VAL A 616 2.28 14.11 -8.11
CA VAL A 616 2.63 15.54 -7.96
C VAL A 616 1.83 16.37 -8.95
N ALA A 617 1.78 15.98 -10.22
CA ALA A 617 1.11 16.75 -11.27
C ALA A 617 -0.41 16.88 -10.99
N GLU A 618 -1.10 15.79 -10.62
CA GLU A 618 -2.54 15.83 -10.30
C GLU A 618 -2.88 16.67 -9.08
N SER A 619 -1.92 16.84 -8.16
CA SER A 619 -2.13 17.62 -6.95
C SER A 619 -2.17 19.13 -7.21
N LEU A 620 -1.56 19.62 -8.29
CA LEU A 620 -1.49 21.06 -8.59
C LEU A 620 -2.86 21.71 -8.79
N PRO A 621 -3.76 21.20 -9.65
CA PRO A 621 -5.10 21.76 -9.80
C PRO A 621 -5.89 21.77 -8.49
N VAL A 622 -5.79 20.67 -7.72
CA VAL A 622 -6.50 20.58 -6.45
C VAL A 622 -5.98 21.61 -5.45
N TYR A 623 -4.66 21.71 -5.26
CA TYR A 623 -4.11 22.73 -4.36
C TYR A 623 -4.34 24.16 -4.83
N ARG A 624 -4.39 24.43 -6.13
CA ARG A 624 -4.83 25.73 -6.64
C ARG A 624 -6.26 26.03 -6.20
N ALA A 625 -7.19 25.10 -6.40
CA ALA A 625 -8.57 25.22 -5.94
C ALA A 625 -8.65 25.45 -4.42
N ARG A 626 -7.93 24.67 -3.64
CA ARG A 626 -7.84 24.79 -2.17
C ARG A 626 -7.29 26.16 -1.71
N LEU A 627 -6.42 26.77 -2.52
CA LEU A 627 -5.83 28.09 -2.25
C LEU A 627 -6.66 29.25 -2.86
N GLY A 628 -7.84 28.98 -3.44
CA GLY A 628 -8.70 29.98 -4.07
C GLY A 628 -8.17 30.52 -5.39
N LYS A 629 -7.31 29.78 -6.08
CA LYS A 629 -6.78 30.12 -7.39
C LYS A 629 -7.54 29.37 -8.50
N ASP A 630 -7.34 29.78 -9.75
CA ASP A 630 -7.80 29.01 -10.90
C ASP A 630 -7.11 27.64 -10.93
N PRO A 631 -7.86 26.51 -10.85
CA PRO A 631 -7.29 25.16 -10.89
C PRO A 631 -6.56 24.87 -12.20
N HIS A 632 -7.07 25.37 -13.32
CA HIS A 632 -6.57 25.13 -14.67
C HIS A 632 -6.27 26.45 -15.41
N PRO A 633 -5.18 27.17 -15.04
CA PRO A 633 -4.77 28.36 -15.78
C PRO A 633 -4.41 28.04 -17.24
N VAL A 634 -4.09 26.79 -17.52
CA VAL A 634 -3.96 26.16 -18.84
C VAL A 634 -4.58 24.76 -18.78
N PRO A 635 -4.98 24.15 -19.93
CA PRO A 635 -5.40 22.75 -19.97
C PRO A 635 -4.36 21.82 -19.32
N PHE A 636 -4.82 20.77 -18.62
CA PHE A 636 -3.92 19.91 -17.87
C PHE A 636 -2.87 19.21 -18.75
N SER A 637 -3.26 18.77 -19.95
CA SER A 637 -2.33 18.22 -20.94
C SER A 637 -1.23 19.22 -21.34
N GLN A 638 -1.57 20.51 -21.44
CA GLN A 638 -0.60 21.56 -21.73
C GLN A 638 0.29 21.86 -20.51
N GLU A 639 -0.23 21.76 -19.29
CA GLU A 639 0.59 21.89 -18.07
C GLU A 639 1.66 20.81 -18.00
N LEU A 640 1.32 19.57 -18.34
CA LEU A 640 2.28 18.46 -18.36
C LEU A 640 3.44 18.68 -19.34
N ALA A 641 3.15 19.23 -20.51
CA ALA A 641 4.15 19.49 -21.55
C ALA A 641 4.78 20.90 -21.45
N GLY A 642 4.17 21.81 -20.68
CA GLY A 642 4.51 23.25 -20.65
C GLY A 642 5.53 23.64 -19.58
N ALA A 643 5.63 24.96 -19.39
CA ALA A 643 6.57 25.64 -18.47
C ALA A 643 5.79 26.48 -17.45
N THR A 644 4.76 25.92 -16.82
CA THR A 644 3.80 26.65 -15.97
C THR A 644 4.36 27.02 -14.59
N LEU A 645 5.45 26.37 -14.15
CA LEU A 645 6.11 26.56 -12.85
C LEU A 645 7.47 27.26 -12.97
N ALA A 646 7.70 28.00 -14.06
CA ALA A 646 8.91 28.79 -14.23
C ALA A 646 9.03 29.85 -13.11
N THR A 647 10.19 29.98 -12.51
CA THR A 647 10.52 31.08 -11.59
C THR A 647 10.86 32.30 -12.43
N ASN A 648 10.27 33.43 -12.11
CA ASN A 648 10.62 34.73 -12.71
C ASN A 648 12.04 35.15 -12.37
#